data_51d49918e36f3c17379c5fd881e6c5fb
#
_entry.id   51d49918e36f3c17379c5fd881e6c5fb
#
_cell.length_a   1.000
_cell.length_b   1.000
_cell.length_c   1.000
_cell.angle_alpha   90.00
_cell.angle_beta   90.00
_cell.angle_gamma   90.00
#
_symmetry.space_group_name_H-M   'P 1'
#
loop_
_entity.id
_entity.type
_entity.pdbx_description
1 polymer ?
#
loop_
_entity_poly.entity_id
_entity_poly.type
_entity_poly.pdbx_seq_one_letter_code
_entity_poly.pdbx_strand_id
1 'polypeptide(L)'
;MSGGRHSGAAVFLLPSSAMSEPKGPSSPGTDFIRQVVTADVASARHGGRVVTRFPPEPNGYLHVGHAMGICLNFGIAQEFGGRCHLRYDDTNPDTEKNEYVQSIQEDILWLGFDWGQHLYFASDYFERMYECAEVLVKKGLAYVDSQPNEAIREGRGTVTESGVASPFRDRSAEENLDLFGRRRAGEFEDGEHVLRGKIDMASPNMLMRDPVFYRIRHASHYRRGDDWCIYPLYDYAHCLEDAFEEVTHSICTLEFDNNRELYDWVLENVGFEEPRPHQYEWAGLDLENAVLSKRKIAPLVEAGVVSGWDPPRLATLTAYRRRGVPPEALRLLSELVGISKTGAQTEAAKLDYAIRQVLNQSAPRVMAVLDPIKVVITNYPSGKAEEFEAPYYPHDVPLEGSRTVPFSEEIWIERADFSEHPPKGFRRLVPGGEVRLRYAYVIRCDEVIKDDTGDILEVRCSYDSRTRGGSTSDGRKVGGTIQWVSVPHGVTAEVRLFDHLFLDEGPDGQDSGAIGDHINPDSLTIITSTKIEPSVLADQEDTRYQFERTGYFWRDPIDGPGDRLVFNRIVPLKDTWGKRGTSLPPTKVEIQTSLRVEAHSAPKREASQQTRIPPDEQAGERDAEAVARMERYTRELGVG
;
A
#
# COMPACT_ATOMS: atom_id res chain seq x y z
N MET A 1 16.62 -89.80 5.92
CA MET A 1 17.30 -88.93 6.89
C MET A 1 16.97 -87.52 6.50
N SER A 2 16.22 -86.93 7.30
CA SER A 2 15.40 -85.74 7.21
C SER A 2 16.16 -84.44 6.91
N GLY A 3 15.74 -83.71 5.91
CA GLY A 3 16.19 -82.36 5.62
C GLY A 3 14.98 -81.42 5.60
N GLY A 4 14.86 -80.64 6.65
CA GLY A 4 13.77 -79.63 6.78
C GLY A 4 14.04 -78.43 5.84
N ARG A 5 13.00 -78.05 5.14
CA ARG A 5 12.96 -76.80 4.38
C ARG A 5 12.40 -75.67 5.21
N HIS A 6 13.22 -74.68 5.49
CA HIS A 6 12.76 -73.39 6.03
C HIS A 6 12.40 -72.48 4.83
N SER A 7 11.12 -72.07 4.81
CA SER A 7 10.60 -71.03 3.90
C SER A 7 10.97 -69.66 4.47
N GLY A 8 11.89 -68.98 3.82
CA GLY A 8 12.19 -67.57 4.09
C GLY A 8 11.18 -66.67 3.40
N ALA A 9 10.39 -65.94 4.17
CA ALA A 9 9.53 -64.86 3.67
C ALA A 9 10.43 -63.67 3.35
N ALA A 10 10.50 -63.30 2.07
CA ALA A 10 11.14 -62.08 1.63
C ALA A 10 10.26 -60.87 1.97
N VAL A 11 10.73 -60.07 2.92
CA VAL A 11 10.16 -58.75 3.17
C VAL A 11 10.59 -57.81 2.08
N PHE A 12 9.68 -57.43 1.20
CA PHE A 12 9.89 -56.36 0.24
C PHE A 12 9.84 -55.01 1.01
N LEU A 13 11.00 -54.45 1.26
CA LEU A 13 11.16 -53.04 1.65
C LEU A 13 10.88 -52.18 0.42
N LEU A 14 9.72 -51.52 0.39
CA LEU A 14 9.44 -50.43 -0.54
C LEU A 14 10.41 -49.27 -0.25
N PRO A 15 10.97 -48.63 -1.27
CA PRO A 15 11.84 -47.48 -1.05
C PRO A 15 11.03 -46.34 -0.45
N SER A 16 11.51 -45.81 0.68
CA SER A 16 11.06 -44.60 1.32
C SER A 16 11.01 -43.49 0.26
N SER A 17 9.81 -43.01 -0.05
CA SER A 17 9.64 -41.77 -0.81
C SER A 17 10.30 -40.67 -0.02
N ALA A 18 11.43 -40.16 -0.51
CA ALA A 18 12.06 -38.97 0.01
C ALA A 18 11.00 -37.85 -0.01
N MET A 19 10.55 -37.45 1.17
CA MET A 19 9.83 -36.21 1.35
C MET A 19 10.78 -35.11 0.84
N SER A 20 10.38 -34.45 -0.26
CA SER A 20 11.04 -33.24 -0.71
C SER A 20 10.95 -32.21 0.42
N GLU A 21 12.09 -31.81 0.94
CA GLU A 21 12.19 -30.66 1.83
C GLU A 21 11.42 -29.50 1.21
N PRO A 22 10.67 -28.69 2.01
CA PRO A 22 10.06 -27.49 1.51
C PRO A 22 11.18 -26.64 0.90
N LYS A 23 11.05 -26.30 -0.39
CA LYS A 23 11.96 -25.37 -1.06
C LYS A 23 11.99 -24.12 -0.20
N GLY A 24 13.13 -23.87 0.42
CA GLY A 24 13.43 -22.58 1.06
C GLY A 24 13.16 -21.43 0.06
N PRO A 25 13.08 -20.19 0.55
CA PRO A 25 12.80 -19.05 -0.31
C PRO A 25 13.71 -19.13 -1.54
N SER A 26 13.11 -18.98 -2.72
CA SER A 26 13.82 -18.96 -4.00
C SER A 26 14.99 -18.00 -3.87
N SER A 27 16.20 -18.40 -4.28
CA SER A 27 17.36 -17.52 -4.32
C SER A 27 16.94 -16.19 -4.92
N PRO A 28 17.24 -15.04 -4.26
CA PRO A 28 16.87 -13.72 -4.76
C PRO A 28 17.32 -13.60 -6.21
N GLY A 29 16.42 -13.14 -7.09
CA GLY A 29 16.77 -12.93 -8.49
C GLY A 29 17.95 -11.98 -8.55
N THR A 30 18.99 -12.32 -9.32
CA THR A 30 20.19 -11.50 -9.49
C THR A 30 19.88 -10.32 -10.40
N ASP A 31 19.20 -9.29 -9.88
CA ASP A 31 19.07 -8.02 -10.57
C ASP A 31 20.42 -7.26 -10.61
N PHE A 32 20.47 -6.21 -11.45
CA PHE A 32 21.72 -5.49 -11.67
C PHE A 32 22.22 -4.75 -10.42
N ILE A 33 21.35 -4.29 -9.50
CA ILE A 33 21.76 -3.63 -8.25
C ILE A 33 22.40 -4.65 -7.33
N ARG A 34 21.81 -5.82 -7.15
CA ARG A 34 22.40 -6.92 -6.37
C ARG A 34 23.73 -7.41 -6.94
N GLN A 35 23.89 -7.40 -8.28
CA GLN A 35 25.18 -7.70 -8.92
C GLN A 35 26.24 -6.67 -8.54
N VAL A 36 25.92 -5.37 -8.56
CA VAL A 36 26.82 -4.30 -8.14
C VAL A 36 27.21 -4.47 -6.68
N VAL A 37 26.24 -4.58 -5.77
CA VAL A 37 26.50 -4.76 -4.33
C VAL A 37 27.36 -5.99 -4.07
N THR A 38 27.09 -7.11 -4.76
CA THR A 38 27.90 -8.34 -4.67
C THR A 38 29.36 -8.09 -5.07
N ALA A 39 29.59 -7.38 -6.16
CA ALA A 39 30.94 -7.04 -6.63
C ALA A 39 31.66 -6.10 -5.66
N ASP A 40 30.99 -5.10 -5.12
CA ASP A 40 31.56 -4.14 -4.17
C ASP A 40 31.89 -4.81 -2.83
N VAL A 41 31.06 -5.73 -2.34
CA VAL A 41 31.35 -6.54 -1.16
C VAL A 41 32.54 -7.46 -1.41
N ALA A 42 32.59 -8.15 -2.55
CA ALA A 42 33.68 -9.06 -2.91
C ALA A 42 35.04 -8.34 -3.06
N SER A 43 35.02 -7.10 -3.58
CA SER A 43 36.22 -6.24 -3.70
C SER A 43 36.59 -5.50 -2.41
N ALA A 44 35.74 -5.58 -1.38
CA ALA A 44 35.83 -4.80 -0.16
C ALA A 44 35.90 -3.26 -0.41
N ARG A 45 35.28 -2.76 -1.46
CA ARG A 45 35.29 -1.33 -1.85
C ARG A 45 34.96 -0.41 -0.67
N HIS A 46 33.92 -0.74 0.11
CA HIS A 46 33.52 0.00 1.32
C HIS A 46 33.91 -0.73 2.61
N GLY A 47 35.00 -1.50 2.59
CA GLY A 47 35.39 -2.38 3.71
C GLY A 47 34.42 -3.54 3.93
N GLY A 48 33.68 -3.95 2.89
CA GLY A 48 32.66 -4.99 2.95
C GLY A 48 31.32 -4.53 3.56
N ARG A 49 31.17 -3.25 3.89
CA ARG A 49 29.92 -2.69 4.44
C ARG A 49 28.90 -2.47 3.33
N VAL A 50 27.62 -2.72 3.65
CA VAL A 50 26.46 -2.34 2.81
C VAL A 50 25.56 -1.44 3.64
N VAL A 51 25.46 -0.19 3.24
CA VAL A 51 24.60 0.82 3.87
C VAL A 51 23.76 1.45 2.78
N THR A 52 22.44 1.26 2.86
CA THR A 52 21.44 1.88 2.00
C THR A 52 20.63 2.90 2.79
N ARG A 53 19.73 3.59 2.16
CA ARG A 53 18.80 4.48 2.84
C ARG A 53 17.47 4.58 2.09
N PHE A 54 16.39 4.84 2.83
CA PHE A 54 15.10 5.28 2.31
C PHE A 54 14.90 6.73 2.74
N PRO A 55 14.93 7.73 1.80
CA PRO A 55 14.95 9.15 2.12
C PRO A 55 13.62 9.84 1.73
N PRO A 56 12.49 9.57 2.42
CA PRO A 56 11.23 10.22 2.08
C PRO A 56 11.23 11.69 2.50
N GLU A 57 10.67 12.56 1.64
CA GLU A 57 10.26 13.90 2.04
C GLU A 57 8.98 13.80 2.90
N PRO A 58 8.95 14.36 4.15
CA PRO A 58 7.80 14.23 5.04
C PRO A 58 6.69 15.22 4.67
N ASN A 59 6.23 15.20 3.42
CA ASN A 59 5.24 16.10 2.83
C ASN A 59 3.93 15.40 2.44
N GLY A 60 3.78 14.09 2.70
CA GLY A 60 2.60 13.30 2.34
C GLY A 60 2.65 11.86 2.81
N TYR A 61 1.53 11.16 2.64
CA TYR A 61 1.43 9.73 2.91
C TYR A 61 2.14 8.91 1.82
N LEU A 62 2.77 7.81 2.23
CA LEU A 62 3.42 6.89 1.29
C LEU A 62 2.38 6.15 0.44
N HIS A 63 2.78 5.78 -0.77
CA HIS A 63 1.98 4.99 -1.70
C HIS A 63 2.69 3.69 -2.11
N VAL A 64 2.04 2.84 -2.88
CA VAL A 64 2.57 1.54 -3.30
C VAL A 64 3.93 1.62 -4.01
N GLY A 65 4.20 2.70 -4.75
CA GLY A 65 5.51 2.94 -5.37
C GLY A 65 6.64 3.09 -4.34
N HIS A 66 6.37 3.78 -3.22
CA HIS A 66 7.32 3.88 -2.10
C HIS A 66 7.54 2.53 -1.42
N ALA A 67 6.51 1.67 -1.32
CA ALA A 67 6.68 0.33 -0.76
C ALA A 67 7.75 -0.50 -1.51
N MET A 68 7.82 -0.37 -2.84
CA MET A 68 8.89 -1.02 -3.62
C MET A 68 10.28 -0.46 -3.28
N GLY A 69 10.41 0.86 -3.14
CA GLY A 69 11.67 1.49 -2.71
C GLY A 69 12.10 1.05 -1.32
N ILE A 70 11.15 0.93 -0.38
CA ILE A 70 11.39 0.40 0.97
C ILE A 70 11.85 -1.05 0.88
N CYS A 71 11.10 -1.93 0.19
CA CYS A 71 11.47 -3.34 0.02
C CYS A 71 12.84 -3.51 -0.61
N LEU A 72 13.20 -2.67 -1.59
CA LEU A 72 14.50 -2.72 -2.25
C LEU A 72 15.64 -2.31 -1.29
N ASN A 73 15.55 -1.14 -0.68
CA ASN A 73 16.62 -0.60 0.16
C ASN A 73 16.83 -1.43 1.43
N PHE A 74 15.76 -1.71 2.18
CA PHE A 74 15.83 -2.54 3.38
C PHE A 74 16.15 -3.99 3.03
N GLY A 75 15.57 -4.53 1.95
CA GLY A 75 15.83 -5.90 1.50
C GLY A 75 17.30 -6.13 1.13
N ILE A 76 17.93 -5.23 0.37
CA ILE A 76 19.36 -5.31 0.07
C ILE A 76 20.21 -5.25 1.36
N ALA A 77 19.90 -4.31 2.25
CA ALA A 77 20.61 -4.21 3.52
C ALA A 77 20.55 -5.53 4.31
N GLN A 78 19.35 -6.11 4.46
CA GLN A 78 19.17 -7.39 5.16
C GLN A 78 19.89 -8.55 4.47
N GLU A 79 19.78 -8.65 3.13
CA GLU A 79 20.39 -9.72 2.33
C GLU A 79 21.91 -9.76 2.45
N PHE A 80 22.55 -8.60 2.51
CA PHE A 80 24.02 -8.49 2.61
C PHE A 80 24.53 -8.25 4.05
N GLY A 81 23.67 -8.41 5.07
CA GLY A 81 24.05 -8.22 6.47
C GLY A 81 24.46 -6.78 6.82
N GLY A 82 23.96 -5.83 6.06
CA GLY A 82 24.16 -4.41 6.22
C GLY A 82 23.06 -3.71 7.03
N ARG A 83 22.88 -2.41 6.81
CA ARG A 83 21.84 -1.60 7.43
C ARG A 83 21.19 -0.65 6.44
N CYS A 84 19.92 -0.33 6.66
CA CYS A 84 19.20 0.69 5.90
C CYS A 84 18.85 1.86 6.84
N HIS A 85 19.17 3.07 6.42
CA HIS A 85 18.81 4.29 7.16
C HIS A 85 17.42 4.76 6.75
N LEU A 86 16.63 5.23 7.71
CA LEU A 86 15.49 6.09 7.45
C LEU A 86 15.95 7.53 7.61
N ARG A 87 16.00 8.28 6.51
CA ARG A 87 16.37 9.70 6.53
C ARG A 87 15.24 10.52 5.95
N TYR A 88 14.74 11.46 6.72
CA TYR A 88 13.79 12.43 6.20
C TYR A 88 14.53 13.55 5.46
N ASP A 89 14.20 13.70 4.16
CA ASP A 89 14.62 14.85 3.38
C ASP A 89 13.69 16.03 3.71
N ASP A 90 13.97 16.66 4.85
CA ASP A 90 13.18 17.77 5.39
C ASP A 90 13.88 19.12 5.10
N THR A 91 14.14 19.38 3.82
CA THR A 91 14.77 20.62 3.31
C THR A 91 13.77 21.67 2.83
N ASN A 92 12.47 21.37 2.85
CA ASN A 92 11.40 22.25 2.36
C ASN A 92 10.41 22.65 3.45
N PRO A 93 10.58 23.81 4.11
CA PRO A 93 9.76 24.23 5.25
C PRO A 93 8.27 24.45 4.91
N ASP A 94 7.91 24.55 3.61
CA ASP A 94 6.55 24.91 3.21
C ASP A 94 5.54 23.75 3.31
N THR A 95 6.00 22.50 3.25
CA THR A 95 5.10 21.34 3.02
C THR A 95 5.24 20.22 4.04
N GLU A 96 6.26 20.26 4.87
CA GLU A 96 6.65 19.18 5.78
C GLU A 96 5.92 19.25 7.12
N LYS A 97 5.53 18.08 7.66
CA LYS A 97 4.76 17.98 8.90
C LYS A 97 5.10 16.72 9.69
N ASN A 98 5.05 16.83 11.04
CA ASN A 98 5.20 15.68 11.94
C ASN A 98 4.20 14.54 11.67
N GLU A 99 2.98 14.84 11.25
CA GLU A 99 1.97 13.87 10.87
C GLU A 99 2.51 12.87 9.83
N TYR A 100 3.21 13.37 8.81
CA TYR A 100 3.78 12.50 7.77
C TYR A 100 5.00 11.72 8.26
N VAL A 101 5.82 12.32 9.14
CA VAL A 101 6.94 11.62 9.79
C VAL A 101 6.43 10.37 10.52
N GLN A 102 5.38 10.49 11.33
CA GLN A 102 4.79 9.38 12.07
C GLN A 102 4.18 8.32 11.14
N SER A 103 3.38 8.76 10.16
CA SER A 103 2.76 7.83 9.20
C SER A 103 3.79 7.03 8.40
N ILE A 104 4.90 7.66 7.99
CA ILE A 104 5.98 6.99 7.24
C ILE A 104 6.66 5.92 8.11
N GLN A 105 6.92 6.20 9.38
CA GLN A 105 7.49 5.21 10.31
C GLN A 105 6.54 4.03 10.49
N GLU A 106 5.25 4.29 10.74
CA GLU A 106 4.24 3.24 10.87
C GLU A 106 4.16 2.35 9.61
N ASP A 107 4.24 2.94 8.43
CA ASP A 107 4.15 2.22 7.17
C ASP A 107 5.38 1.32 6.93
N ILE A 108 6.59 1.78 7.30
CA ILE A 108 7.82 0.98 7.20
C ILE A 108 7.78 -0.20 8.18
N LEU A 109 7.39 0.06 9.44
CA LEU A 109 7.24 -0.99 10.46
C LEU A 109 6.16 -2.00 10.06
N TRP A 110 5.02 -1.52 9.54
CA TRP A 110 3.96 -2.39 9.02
C TRP A 110 4.44 -3.27 7.86
N LEU A 111 5.31 -2.75 6.98
CA LEU A 111 5.93 -3.55 5.93
C LEU A 111 6.92 -4.59 6.48
N GLY A 112 7.22 -4.61 7.79
CA GLY A 112 8.11 -5.56 8.45
C GLY A 112 9.57 -5.16 8.40
N PHE A 113 9.88 -3.89 8.22
CA PHE A 113 11.24 -3.35 8.22
C PHE A 113 11.47 -2.43 9.41
N ASP A 114 12.73 -2.37 9.86
CA ASP A 114 13.17 -1.55 10.98
C ASP A 114 14.52 -0.90 10.63
N TRP A 115 14.66 0.38 10.94
CA TRP A 115 15.89 1.16 10.77
C TRP A 115 16.77 1.14 12.02
N GLY A 116 16.34 0.56 13.14
CA GLY A 116 17.02 0.54 14.42
C GLY A 116 17.32 1.95 14.94
N GLN A 117 18.59 2.23 15.22
CA GLN A 117 19.03 3.56 15.66
C GLN A 117 19.35 4.54 14.52
N HIS A 118 19.13 4.15 13.26
CA HIS A 118 19.54 4.90 12.09
C HIS A 118 18.40 5.74 11.51
N LEU A 119 17.85 6.62 12.35
CA LEU A 119 16.87 7.63 12.00
C LEU A 119 17.57 8.99 11.89
N TYR A 120 17.47 9.62 10.73
CA TYR A 120 18.15 10.87 10.43
C TYR A 120 17.19 11.90 9.80
N PHE A 121 17.59 13.16 9.87
CA PHE A 121 16.86 14.26 9.26
C PHE A 121 17.85 15.20 8.56
N ALA A 122 17.55 15.62 7.33
CA ALA A 122 18.34 16.57 6.57
C ALA A 122 18.57 17.87 7.35
N SER A 123 17.53 18.33 8.08
CA SER A 123 17.59 19.55 8.91
C SER A 123 18.61 19.48 10.05
N ASP A 124 19.08 18.30 10.47
CA ASP A 124 20.15 18.16 11.45
C ASP A 124 21.54 18.44 10.85
N TYR A 125 21.65 18.44 9.53
CA TYR A 125 22.90 18.68 8.80
C TYR A 125 23.01 20.09 8.20
N PHE A 126 22.06 20.97 8.38
CA PHE A 126 22.03 22.30 7.76
C PHE A 126 23.32 23.08 7.99
N GLU A 127 23.90 23.06 9.20
CA GLU A 127 25.16 23.74 9.48
C GLU A 127 26.33 23.11 8.70
N ARG A 128 26.43 21.79 8.68
CA ARG A 128 27.50 21.09 7.93
C ARG A 128 27.38 21.32 6.42
N MET A 129 26.15 21.34 5.90
CA MET A 129 25.90 21.66 4.48
C MET A 129 26.29 23.10 4.18
N TYR A 130 26.02 24.03 5.10
CA TYR A 130 26.43 25.42 4.97
C TYR A 130 27.96 25.54 4.93
N GLU A 131 28.69 24.89 5.82
CA GLU A 131 30.16 24.83 5.82
C GLU A 131 30.70 24.24 4.50
N CYS A 132 30.08 23.19 3.97
CA CYS A 132 30.43 22.61 2.66
C CYS A 132 30.23 23.62 1.51
N ALA A 133 29.15 24.42 1.56
CA ALA A 133 28.92 25.48 0.57
C ALA A 133 29.99 26.59 0.64
N GLU A 134 30.40 26.98 1.86
CA GLU A 134 31.52 27.92 2.01
C GLU A 134 32.85 27.38 1.41
N VAL A 135 33.10 26.06 1.55
CA VAL A 135 34.28 25.44 0.89
C VAL A 135 34.21 25.62 -0.63
N LEU A 136 33.04 25.38 -1.24
CA LEU A 136 32.87 25.58 -2.69
C LEU A 136 33.02 27.04 -3.08
N VAL A 137 32.50 27.99 -2.31
CA VAL A 137 32.68 29.44 -2.57
C VAL A 137 34.16 29.84 -2.46
N LYS A 138 34.86 29.40 -1.41
CA LYS A 138 36.30 29.66 -1.20
C LYS A 138 37.16 29.09 -2.34
N LYS A 139 36.74 27.97 -2.94
CA LYS A 139 37.40 27.38 -4.12
C LYS A 139 37.02 28.05 -5.44
N GLY A 140 36.10 29.03 -5.43
CA GLY A 140 35.58 29.67 -6.64
C GLY A 140 34.67 28.77 -7.47
N LEU A 141 34.11 27.73 -6.85
CA LEU A 141 33.22 26.73 -7.47
C LEU A 141 31.73 26.97 -7.16
N ALA A 142 31.41 28.01 -6.40
CA ALA A 142 30.06 28.48 -6.19
C ALA A 142 30.03 30.00 -6.09
N TYR A 143 28.89 30.61 -6.44
CA TYR A 143 28.70 32.07 -6.43
C TYR A 143 27.28 32.44 -6.06
N VAL A 144 27.07 33.61 -5.47
CA VAL A 144 25.77 34.19 -5.21
C VAL A 144 25.24 34.88 -6.44
N ASP A 145 24.12 34.42 -6.97
CA ASP A 145 23.43 35.02 -8.10
C ASP A 145 22.28 35.90 -7.62
N SER A 146 22.23 37.12 -8.09
CA SER A 146 21.23 38.14 -7.76
C SER A 146 20.23 38.36 -8.91
N GLN A 147 20.15 37.44 -9.87
CA GLN A 147 19.15 37.46 -10.91
C GLN A 147 17.80 36.97 -10.39
N PRO A 148 16.67 37.48 -10.90
CA PRO A 148 15.36 36.90 -10.68
C PRO A 148 15.33 35.44 -11.16
N ASN A 149 14.55 34.59 -10.51
CA ASN A 149 14.41 33.16 -10.83
C ASN A 149 14.06 32.92 -12.31
N GLU A 150 13.27 33.81 -12.91
CA GLU A 150 12.91 33.73 -14.33
C GLU A 150 14.12 33.91 -15.26
N ALA A 151 14.95 34.89 -14.99
CA ALA A 151 16.20 35.12 -15.76
C ALA A 151 17.20 33.96 -15.59
N ILE A 152 17.28 33.37 -14.38
CA ILE A 152 18.09 32.17 -14.14
C ILE A 152 17.58 30.98 -14.97
N ARG A 153 16.26 30.77 -15.01
CA ARG A 153 15.63 29.72 -15.79
C ARG A 153 15.85 29.87 -17.28
N GLU A 154 15.64 31.08 -17.81
CA GLU A 154 15.87 31.39 -19.21
C GLU A 154 17.37 31.29 -19.58
N GLY A 155 18.25 31.77 -18.68
CA GLY A 155 19.70 31.70 -18.85
C GLY A 155 20.28 30.31 -18.91
N ARG A 156 19.56 29.28 -18.43
CA ARG A 156 20.00 27.85 -18.53
C ARG A 156 19.96 27.32 -19.97
N GLY A 157 19.27 27.99 -20.90
CA GLY A 157 19.11 27.54 -22.27
C GLY A 157 18.19 26.32 -22.40
N THR A 158 18.39 25.53 -23.45
CA THR A 158 17.60 24.33 -23.76
C THR A 158 18.52 23.12 -23.96
N VAL A 159 17.97 21.94 -24.19
CA VAL A 159 18.76 20.74 -24.49
C VAL A 159 19.58 20.88 -25.78
N THR A 160 19.20 21.79 -26.69
CA THR A 160 19.86 22.06 -27.99
C THR A 160 20.65 23.36 -28.01
N GLU A 161 20.47 24.23 -27.01
CA GLU A 161 21.14 25.53 -26.92
C GLU A 161 21.86 25.63 -25.58
N SER A 162 23.13 26.06 -25.63
CA SER A 162 23.94 26.31 -24.44
C SER A 162 23.34 27.41 -23.58
N GLY A 163 23.54 27.33 -22.27
CA GLY A 163 23.14 28.39 -21.36
C GLY A 163 24.04 29.63 -21.47
N VAL A 164 23.54 30.72 -20.92
CA VAL A 164 24.24 32.01 -20.82
C VAL A 164 24.70 32.21 -19.38
N ALA A 165 25.99 32.53 -19.20
CA ALA A 165 26.53 32.78 -17.87
C ALA A 165 25.86 33.99 -17.20
N SER A 166 25.59 33.87 -15.89
CA SER A 166 25.10 35.00 -15.10
C SER A 166 26.12 36.13 -15.06
N PRO A 167 25.69 37.40 -15.07
CA PRO A 167 26.61 38.55 -14.88
C PRO A 167 27.29 38.53 -13.50
N PHE A 168 26.78 37.76 -12.56
CA PHE A 168 27.32 37.61 -11.19
C PHE A 168 28.26 36.43 -11.02
N ARG A 169 28.48 35.63 -12.08
CA ARG A 169 29.26 34.39 -12.03
C ARG A 169 30.72 34.59 -11.65
N ASP A 170 31.27 35.78 -11.94
CA ASP A 170 32.67 36.09 -11.71
C ASP A 170 32.92 37.04 -10.51
N ARG A 171 31.96 37.11 -9.55
CA ARG A 171 32.18 37.75 -8.27
C ARG A 171 33.34 37.11 -7.53
N SER A 172 34.07 37.91 -6.74
CA SER A 172 35.16 37.39 -5.91
C SER A 172 34.65 36.41 -4.83
N ALA A 173 35.52 35.56 -4.36
CA ALA A 173 35.16 34.63 -3.28
C ALA A 173 34.79 35.38 -1.99
N GLU A 174 35.47 36.50 -1.70
CA GLU A 174 35.21 37.33 -0.53
C GLU A 174 33.82 37.96 -0.58
N GLU A 175 33.43 38.54 -1.76
CA GLU A 175 32.09 39.10 -1.95
C GLU A 175 31.00 38.05 -1.84
N ASN A 176 31.23 36.87 -2.43
CA ASN A 176 30.30 35.76 -2.36
C ASN A 176 30.13 35.24 -0.91
N LEU A 177 31.20 35.15 -0.13
CA LEU A 177 31.13 34.75 1.29
C LEU A 177 30.39 35.80 2.13
N ASP A 178 30.63 37.08 1.91
CA ASP A 178 29.90 38.16 2.58
C ASP A 178 28.40 38.07 2.30
N LEU A 179 28.01 38.00 1.03
CA LEU A 179 26.62 37.86 0.62
C LEU A 179 25.98 36.58 1.16
N PHE A 180 26.69 35.45 1.16
CA PHE A 180 26.19 34.17 1.66
C PHE A 180 25.97 34.22 3.18
N GLY A 181 26.89 34.84 3.95
CA GLY A 181 26.72 35.06 5.38
C GLY A 181 25.54 35.98 5.71
N ARG A 182 25.37 37.07 4.97
CA ARG A 182 24.24 38.01 5.14
C ARG A 182 22.90 37.35 4.78
N ARG A 183 22.87 36.46 3.79
CA ARG A 183 21.69 35.62 3.49
C ARG A 183 21.31 34.72 4.69
N ARG A 184 22.29 34.09 5.32
CA ARG A 184 22.11 33.28 6.53
C ARG A 184 21.59 34.12 7.71
N ALA A 185 22.02 35.40 7.78
CA ALA A 185 21.57 36.35 8.79
C ALA A 185 20.15 36.92 8.54
N GLY A 186 19.50 36.58 7.42
CA GLY A 186 18.15 37.03 7.08
C GLY A 186 18.06 38.47 6.57
N GLU A 187 19.15 39.03 6.00
CA GLU A 187 19.15 40.39 5.51
C GLU A 187 18.44 40.60 4.16
N PHE A 188 18.10 39.52 3.46
CA PHE A 188 17.54 39.56 2.10
C PHE A 188 16.17 38.87 2.03
N GLU A 189 15.32 39.34 1.15
CA GLU A 189 13.97 38.79 0.92
C GLU A 189 13.99 37.48 0.10
N ASP A 190 12.87 36.75 0.15
CA ASP A 190 12.66 35.53 -0.64
C ASP A 190 12.87 35.77 -2.12
N GLY A 191 13.73 34.96 -2.75
CA GLY A 191 14.01 35.02 -4.18
C GLY A 191 14.98 36.13 -4.61
N GLU A 192 15.50 36.96 -3.68
CA GLU A 192 16.43 38.05 -4.01
C GLU A 192 17.81 37.51 -4.43
N HIS A 193 18.27 36.45 -3.79
CA HIS A 193 19.54 35.78 -4.08
C HIS A 193 19.43 34.27 -3.99
N VAL A 194 20.20 33.58 -4.84
CA VAL A 194 20.43 32.14 -4.75
C VAL A 194 21.93 31.85 -4.72
N LEU A 195 22.35 30.72 -4.12
CA LEU A 195 23.70 30.19 -4.28
C LEU A 195 23.69 29.20 -5.44
N ARG A 196 24.58 29.36 -6.40
CA ARG A 196 24.72 28.47 -7.57
C ARG A 196 26.09 27.83 -7.62
N GLY A 197 26.15 26.57 -8.05
CA GLY A 197 27.40 25.96 -8.46
C GLY A 197 27.94 26.63 -9.70
N LYS A 198 29.29 26.77 -9.80
CA LYS A 198 29.99 27.29 -10.98
C LYS A 198 30.59 26.10 -11.73
N ILE A 199 29.85 25.56 -12.70
CA ILE A 199 30.21 24.32 -13.39
C ILE A 199 30.37 24.57 -14.88
N ASP A 200 29.41 24.21 -15.72
CA ASP A 200 29.51 24.36 -17.18
C ASP A 200 28.15 24.71 -17.81
N MET A 201 28.03 25.96 -18.26
CA MET A 201 26.82 26.45 -18.93
C MET A 201 26.58 25.83 -20.32
N ALA A 202 27.56 25.11 -20.88
CA ALA A 202 27.44 24.43 -22.17
C ALA A 202 27.19 22.90 -22.02
N SER A 203 27.13 22.38 -20.79
CA SER A 203 26.91 20.97 -20.55
C SER A 203 25.64 20.45 -21.24
N PRO A 204 25.65 19.25 -21.87
CA PRO A 204 24.44 18.61 -22.37
C PRO A 204 23.49 18.21 -21.24
N ASN A 205 24.01 17.94 -20.03
CA ASN A 205 23.24 17.74 -18.84
C ASN A 205 22.79 19.06 -18.23
N MET A 206 21.51 19.38 -18.33
CA MET A 206 20.93 20.65 -17.85
C MET A 206 21.16 20.87 -16.34
N LEU A 207 21.34 19.82 -15.54
CA LEU A 207 21.61 19.93 -14.11
C LEU A 207 23.03 20.38 -13.81
N MET A 208 23.97 20.27 -14.78
CA MET A 208 25.36 20.77 -14.68
C MET A 208 25.49 22.24 -15.08
N ARG A 209 24.41 22.90 -15.55
CA ARG A 209 24.42 24.29 -15.96
C ARG A 209 24.20 25.25 -14.80
N ASP A 210 25.23 25.43 -13.99
CA ASP A 210 25.24 26.26 -12.79
C ASP A 210 23.96 26.05 -11.92
N PRO A 211 23.80 24.87 -11.32
CA PRO A 211 22.61 24.53 -10.52
C PRO A 211 22.48 25.42 -9.28
N VAL A 212 21.24 25.59 -8.81
CA VAL A 212 20.96 26.28 -7.56
C VAL A 212 21.19 25.31 -6.38
N PHE A 213 22.04 25.71 -5.43
CA PHE A 213 22.33 24.95 -4.22
C PHE A 213 21.52 25.42 -3.01
N TYR A 214 21.33 26.74 -2.85
CA TYR A 214 20.55 27.34 -1.76
C TYR A 214 19.58 28.39 -2.28
N ARG A 215 18.40 28.40 -1.68
CA ARG A 215 17.39 29.47 -1.82
C ARG A 215 17.15 30.19 -0.49
N ILE A 216 16.66 31.44 -0.53
CA ILE A 216 16.12 32.14 0.63
C ILE A 216 14.64 31.78 0.74
N ARG A 217 14.20 31.42 1.96
CA ARG A 217 12.81 31.15 2.25
C ARG A 217 12.49 31.49 3.70
N HIS A 218 11.74 32.56 3.94
CA HIS A 218 11.28 32.96 5.27
C HIS A 218 10.00 32.19 5.62
N ALA A 219 10.17 30.95 6.06
CA ALA A 219 9.10 30.06 6.52
C ALA A 219 9.58 29.29 7.74
N SER A 220 8.69 29.11 8.72
CA SER A 220 9.01 28.35 9.93
C SER A 220 9.10 26.85 9.62
N HIS A 221 10.26 26.27 9.88
CA HIS A 221 10.51 24.85 9.68
C HIS A 221 9.95 24.05 10.84
N TYR A 222 9.25 22.94 10.59
CA TYR A 222 8.53 22.15 11.60
C TYR A 222 9.41 21.59 12.74
N ARG A 223 10.76 21.43 12.51
CA ARG A 223 11.74 21.01 13.53
C ARG A 223 12.67 22.12 13.99
N ARG A 224 13.05 23.02 13.09
CA ARG A 224 14.07 24.06 13.35
C ARG A 224 13.44 25.43 13.65
N GLY A 225 12.12 25.55 13.61
CA GLY A 225 11.46 26.84 13.78
C GLY A 225 11.99 27.90 12.81
N ASP A 226 12.31 29.07 13.34
CA ASP A 226 12.79 30.22 12.57
C ASP A 226 14.33 30.38 12.60
N ASP A 227 15.07 29.34 13.01
CA ASP A 227 16.53 29.35 13.12
C ASP A 227 17.21 29.48 11.74
N TRP A 228 16.51 29.13 10.66
CA TRP A 228 17.00 29.15 9.30
C TRP A 228 16.08 29.92 8.37
N CYS A 229 16.66 30.68 7.42
CA CYS A 229 15.96 31.40 6.37
C CYS A 229 16.56 31.10 4.97
N ILE A 230 17.60 30.25 4.91
CA ILE A 230 18.15 29.71 3.68
C ILE A 230 18.10 28.19 3.74
N TYR A 231 17.67 27.58 2.66
CA TYR A 231 17.49 26.13 2.59
C TYR A 231 18.24 25.54 1.41
N PRO A 232 18.96 24.40 1.63
CA PRO A 232 19.59 23.70 0.53
C PRO A 232 18.53 23.09 -0.38
N LEU A 233 18.85 22.92 -1.66
CA LEU A 233 18.02 22.19 -2.59
C LEU A 233 18.49 20.74 -2.69
N TYR A 234 17.57 19.85 -3.07
CA TYR A 234 17.79 18.41 -3.15
C TYR A 234 19.10 18.02 -3.82
N ASP A 235 19.38 18.58 -5.00
CA ASP A 235 20.57 18.25 -5.80
C ASP A 235 21.91 18.50 -5.07
N TYR A 236 21.90 19.41 -4.09
CA TYR A 236 23.07 19.72 -3.27
C TYR A 236 23.06 18.94 -1.93
N ALA A 237 21.91 18.85 -1.29
CA ALA A 237 21.76 18.26 0.05
C ALA A 237 21.97 16.75 0.05
N HIS A 238 21.30 16.06 -0.85
CA HIS A 238 21.18 14.62 -0.90
C HIS A 238 22.52 13.84 -0.91
N CYS A 239 23.46 14.28 -1.73
CA CYS A 239 24.79 13.66 -1.81
C CYS A 239 25.61 13.86 -0.52
N LEU A 240 25.50 15.05 0.09
CA LEU A 240 26.18 15.36 1.36
C LEU A 240 25.63 14.55 2.52
N GLU A 241 24.31 14.40 2.62
CA GLU A 241 23.67 13.55 3.61
C GLU A 241 24.14 12.12 3.51
N ASP A 242 24.14 11.55 2.30
CA ASP A 242 24.65 10.20 2.07
C ASP A 242 26.11 10.05 2.53
N ALA A 243 26.95 11.05 2.29
CA ALA A 243 28.36 11.06 2.74
C ALA A 243 28.47 11.21 4.26
N PHE A 244 27.65 12.06 4.89
CA PHE A 244 27.66 12.27 6.34
C PHE A 244 27.22 11.03 7.11
N GLU A 245 26.31 10.23 6.54
CA GLU A 245 25.76 9.01 7.11
C GLU A 245 26.54 7.75 6.70
N GLU A 246 27.60 7.90 5.92
CA GLU A 246 28.42 6.77 5.41
C GLU A 246 27.60 5.77 4.58
N VAL A 247 26.58 6.24 3.84
CA VAL A 247 25.85 5.42 2.88
C VAL A 247 26.84 4.90 1.84
N THR A 248 26.69 3.64 1.44
CA THR A 248 27.57 3.02 0.44
C THR A 248 26.89 2.97 -0.94
N HIS A 249 25.62 2.60 -0.95
CA HIS A 249 24.81 2.44 -2.15
C HIS A 249 23.56 3.32 -2.05
N SER A 250 23.59 4.43 -2.76
CA SER A 250 22.55 5.43 -2.85
C SER A 250 21.54 4.99 -3.93
N ILE A 251 20.51 4.22 -3.56
CA ILE A 251 19.56 3.65 -4.52
C ILE A 251 18.35 4.55 -4.64
N CYS A 252 18.02 5.00 -5.86
CA CYS A 252 16.92 5.91 -6.16
C CYS A 252 16.18 5.51 -7.46
N THR A 253 15.15 6.26 -7.84
CA THR A 253 14.39 6.02 -9.08
C THR A 253 15.05 6.65 -10.28
N LEU A 254 14.70 6.19 -11.51
CA LEU A 254 15.29 6.64 -12.78
C LEU A 254 15.12 8.15 -13.04
N GLU A 255 14.18 8.80 -12.39
CA GLU A 255 14.03 10.26 -12.51
C GLU A 255 15.27 11.03 -12.07
N PHE A 256 16.12 10.44 -11.24
CA PHE A 256 17.38 11.00 -10.74
C PHE A 256 18.63 10.57 -11.52
N ASP A 257 18.49 9.89 -12.67
CA ASP A 257 19.65 9.41 -13.45
C ASP A 257 20.58 10.57 -13.88
N ASN A 258 19.98 11.70 -14.26
CA ASN A 258 20.74 12.90 -14.63
C ASN A 258 21.42 13.60 -13.43
N ASN A 259 20.99 13.31 -12.21
CA ASN A 259 21.54 13.93 -10.98
C ASN A 259 22.89 13.32 -10.58
N ARG A 260 23.21 12.11 -11.04
CA ARG A 260 24.44 11.37 -10.65
C ARG A 260 25.71 12.17 -10.91
N GLU A 261 25.81 12.86 -12.06
CA GLU A 261 26.98 13.66 -12.40
C GLU A 261 27.17 14.82 -11.42
N LEU A 262 26.07 15.47 -11.02
CA LEU A 262 26.11 16.55 -10.03
C LEU A 262 26.40 16.02 -8.62
N TYR A 263 25.83 14.86 -8.26
CA TYR A 263 26.08 14.14 -7.01
C TYR A 263 27.59 13.90 -6.82
N ASP A 264 28.23 13.30 -7.81
CA ASP A 264 29.67 13.02 -7.77
C ASP A 264 30.50 14.32 -7.76
N TRP A 265 30.10 15.33 -8.56
CA TRP A 265 30.77 16.62 -8.61
C TRP A 265 30.78 17.35 -7.26
N VAL A 266 29.64 17.37 -6.54
CA VAL A 266 29.56 18.03 -5.23
C VAL A 266 30.47 17.35 -4.23
N LEU A 267 30.40 16.01 -4.11
CA LEU A 267 31.21 15.25 -3.15
C LEU A 267 32.71 15.43 -3.40
N GLU A 268 33.15 15.37 -4.67
CA GLU A 268 34.53 15.56 -5.05
C GLU A 268 35.05 16.95 -4.70
N ASN A 269 34.28 17.98 -5.04
CA ASN A 269 34.71 19.35 -4.89
C ASN A 269 34.60 19.89 -3.46
N VAL A 270 33.73 19.31 -2.63
CA VAL A 270 33.73 19.54 -1.17
C VAL A 270 34.96 18.88 -0.52
N GLY A 271 35.40 17.73 -1.03
CA GLY A 271 36.62 17.05 -0.59
C GLY A 271 36.41 15.70 0.07
N PHE A 272 35.32 15.00 -0.24
CA PHE A 272 35.15 13.61 0.16
C PHE A 272 36.02 12.70 -0.72
N GLU A 273 36.86 11.89 -0.08
CA GLU A 273 37.74 10.93 -0.74
C GLU A 273 37.04 9.59 -1.02
N GLU A 274 37.56 8.86 -2.01
CA GLU A 274 37.13 7.48 -2.29
C GLU A 274 37.53 6.49 -1.14
N PRO A 275 36.70 5.50 -0.82
CA PRO A 275 35.42 5.18 -1.41
C PRO A 275 34.28 6.04 -0.84
N ARG A 276 33.63 6.81 -1.67
CA ARG A 276 32.48 7.64 -1.34
C ARG A 276 31.16 6.99 -1.77
N PRO A 277 29.98 7.45 -1.27
CA PRO A 277 28.68 7.02 -1.75
C PRO A 277 28.56 7.12 -3.27
N HIS A 278 27.84 6.21 -3.89
CA HIS A 278 27.55 6.26 -5.32
C HIS A 278 26.07 6.00 -5.57
N GLN A 279 25.49 6.74 -6.55
CA GLN A 279 24.07 6.68 -6.88
C GLN A 279 23.81 5.60 -7.93
N TYR A 280 22.74 4.82 -7.70
CA TYR A 280 22.25 3.76 -8.58
C TYR A 280 20.75 3.93 -8.79
N GLU A 281 20.29 3.93 -10.03
CA GLU A 281 18.89 4.19 -10.36
C GLU A 281 18.22 2.94 -10.91
N TRP A 282 16.94 2.79 -10.54
CA TRP A 282 16.06 1.75 -11.02
C TRP A 282 14.71 2.34 -11.43
N ALA A 283 13.98 1.62 -12.30
CA ALA A 283 12.63 2.00 -12.69
C ALA A 283 11.66 1.83 -11.50
N GLY A 284 11.07 2.93 -11.06
CA GLY A 284 10.03 2.92 -10.04
C GLY A 284 8.79 2.11 -10.47
N LEU A 285 7.88 1.84 -9.53
CA LEU A 285 6.59 1.23 -9.82
C LEU A 285 5.61 2.26 -10.36
N ASP A 286 5.13 2.03 -11.56
CA ASP A 286 3.91 2.62 -12.11
C ASP A 286 2.80 1.56 -12.08
N LEU A 287 1.73 1.79 -11.31
CA LEU A 287 0.62 0.86 -11.13
C LEU A 287 -0.60 1.35 -11.90
N GLU A 288 -1.13 0.50 -12.75
CA GLU A 288 -2.34 0.73 -13.53
C GLU A 288 -3.53 1.12 -12.63
N ASN A 289 -4.32 2.10 -13.06
CA ASN A 289 -5.51 2.62 -12.36
C ASN A 289 -5.23 3.18 -10.94
N ALA A 290 -3.97 3.49 -10.61
CA ALA A 290 -3.57 4.06 -9.34
C ALA A 290 -3.03 5.49 -9.55
N VAL A 291 -3.72 6.48 -9.00
CA VAL A 291 -3.18 7.85 -8.92
C VAL A 291 -2.29 7.94 -7.69
N LEU A 292 -0.99 8.13 -7.92
CA LEU A 292 0.03 8.20 -6.87
C LEU A 292 0.38 9.65 -6.49
N SER A 293 0.02 10.62 -7.32
CA SER A 293 0.35 12.02 -7.13
C SER A 293 -0.49 12.69 -6.04
N LYS A 294 0.18 13.19 -5.00
CA LYS A 294 -0.45 13.99 -3.93
C LYS A 294 -1.24 15.18 -4.49
N ARG A 295 -0.69 15.90 -5.48
CA ARG A 295 -1.34 17.07 -6.10
C ARG A 295 -2.70 16.73 -6.72
N LYS A 296 -2.89 15.49 -7.14
CA LYS A 296 -4.14 15.01 -7.74
C LYS A 296 -5.12 14.47 -6.69
N ILE A 297 -4.63 13.90 -5.60
CA ILE A 297 -5.46 13.34 -4.53
C ILE A 297 -5.95 14.45 -3.58
N ALA A 298 -5.12 15.45 -3.25
CA ALA A 298 -5.50 16.51 -2.30
C ALA A 298 -6.81 17.23 -2.64
N PRO A 299 -7.10 17.61 -3.90
CA PRO A 299 -8.38 18.21 -4.26
C PRO A 299 -9.58 17.30 -4.00
N LEU A 300 -9.43 15.97 -4.11
CA LEU A 300 -10.49 15.00 -3.82
C LEU A 300 -10.79 14.91 -2.32
N VAL A 301 -9.76 15.04 -1.49
CA VAL A 301 -9.91 15.12 -0.02
C VAL A 301 -10.58 16.43 0.37
N GLU A 302 -10.15 17.56 -0.19
CA GLU A 302 -10.72 18.89 0.05
C GLU A 302 -12.19 18.99 -0.39
N ALA A 303 -12.53 18.36 -1.51
CA ALA A 303 -13.90 18.30 -2.03
C ALA A 303 -14.79 17.28 -1.29
N GLY A 304 -14.25 16.49 -0.35
CA GLY A 304 -14.98 15.45 0.38
C GLY A 304 -15.37 14.23 -0.46
N VAL A 305 -14.77 14.05 -1.63
CA VAL A 305 -14.97 12.85 -2.49
C VAL A 305 -14.40 11.61 -1.79
N VAL A 306 -13.31 11.79 -1.06
CA VAL A 306 -12.73 10.82 -0.14
C VAL A 306 -12.58 11.47 1.23
N SER A 307 -12.81 10.70 2.31
CA SER A 307 -12.86 11.21 3.69
C SER A 307 -11.47 11.51 4.31
N GLY A 308 -10.40 11.36 3.54
CA GLY A 308 -9.01 11.55 4.01
C GLY A 308 -8.04 10.82 3.10
N TRP A 309 -6.90 10.41 3.66
CA TRP A 309 -5.82 9.73 2.95
C TRP A 309 -5.79 8.21 3.16
N ASP A 310 -6.63 7.69 4.06
CA ASP A 310 -6.78 6.29 4.42
C ASP A 310 -7.99 5.56 3.81
N PRO A 311 -8.94 6.19 3.06
CA PRO A 311 -10.01 5.45 2.43
C PRO A 311 -9.50 4.30 1.58
N PRO A 312 -10.04 3.08 1.75
CA PRO A 312 -9.56 1.86 1.07
C PRO A 312 -9.61 1.87 -0.47
N ARG A 313 -10.07 2.95 -1.08
CA ARG A 313 -10.08 3.20 -2.54
C ARG A 313 -8.80 3.86 -3.05
N LEU A 314 -7.98 4.42 -2.14
CA LEU A 314 -6.71 5.07 -2.48
C LEU A 314 -5.57 4.05 -2.58
N ALA A 315 -4.50 4.45 -3.27
CA ALA A 315 -3.28 3.64 -3.40
C ALA A 315 -2.19 4.02 -2.37
N THR A 316 -2.57 4.68 -1.27
CA THR A 316 -1.67 4.97 -0.14
C THR A 316 -1.46 3.71 0.70
N LEU A 317 -0.33 3.61 1.40
CA LEU A 317 -0.06 2.46 2.28
C LEU A 317 -1.03 2.42 3.45
N THR A 318 -1.39 3.56 4.01
CA THR A 318 -2.43 3.69 5.04
C THR A 318 -3.80 3.17 4.54
N ALA A 319 -4.17 3.43 3.29
CA ALA A 319 -5.39 2.92 2.68
C ALA A 319 -5.36 1.41 2.46
N TYR A 320 -4.24 0.85 1.97
CA TYR A 320 -4.08 -0.60 1.86
C TYR A 320 -4.12 -1.28 3.22
N ARG A 321 -3.48 -0.70 4.25
CA ARG A 321 -3.52 -1.20 5.63
C ARG A 321 -4.96 -1.21 6.14
N ARG A 322 -5.72 -0.12 5.99
CA ARG A 322 -7.13 -0.02 6.38
C ARG A 322 -8.03 -0.96 5.58
N ARG A 323 -7.72 -1.22 4.31
CA ARG A 323 -8.43 -2.19 3.48
C ARG A 323 -8.21 -3.63 3.94
N GLY A 324 -7.12 -3.89 4.68
CA GLY A 324 -6.74 -5.20 5.19
C GLY A 324 -5.73 -5.94 4.31
N VAL A 325 -5.09 -5.28 3.35
CA VAL A 325 -4.00 -5.88 2.56
C VAL A 325 -2.87 -6.31 3.49
N PRO A 326 -2.41 -7.55 3.46
CA PRO A 326 -1.28 -7.98 4.28
C PRO A 326 0.04 -7.40 3.72
N PRO A 327 0.98 -6.97 4.59
CA PRO A 327 2.26 -6.40 4.13
C PRO A 327 3.08 -7.38 3.29
N GLU A 328 2.96 -8.69 3.55
CA GLU A 328 3.58 -9.76 2.76
C GLU A 328 3.19 -9.68 1.28
N ALA A 329 1.97 -9.23 0.98
CA ALA A 329 1.51 -9.10 -0.39
C ALA A 329 2.24 -7.97 -1.15
N LEU A 330 2.57 -6.88 -0.47
CA LEU A 330 3.36 -5.80 -1.08
C LEU A 330 4.83 -6.21 -1.27
N ARG A 331 5.39 -6.97 -0.33
CA ARG A 331 6.74 -7.56 -0.50
C ARG A 331 6.75 -8.55 -1.67
N LEU A 332 5.75 -9.43 -1.76
CA LEU A 332 5.61 -10.36 -2.89
C LEU A 332 5.40 -9.61 -4.22
N LEU A 333 4.64 -8.51 -4.24
CA LEU A 333 4.52 -7.66 -5.42
C LEU A 333 5.88 -7.13 -5.88
N SER A 334 6.70 -6.65 -4.93
CA SER A 334 8.06 -6.18 -5.23
C SER A 334 8.93 -7.26 -5.87
N GLU A 335 8.83 -8.50 -5.39
CA GLU A 335 9.54 -9.65 -5.98
C GLU A 335 9.01 -10.00 -7.38
N LEU A 336 7.69 -9.98 -7.59
CA LEU A 336 7.04 -10.30 -8.87
C LEU A 336 7.30 -9.25 -9.96
N VAL A 337 7.41 -7.99 -9.58
CA VAL A 337 7.75 -6.90 -10.52
C VAL A 337 9.24 -6.92 -10.84
N GLY A 338 10.07 -7.18 -9.81
CA GLY A 338 11.52 -7.19 -9.95
C GLY A 338 12.13 -5.80 -10.15
N ILE A 339 13.44 -5.74 -10.29
CA ILE A 339 14.21 -4.50 -10.44
C ILE A 339 14.77 -4.39 -11.86
N SER A 340 14.40 -3.32 -12.54
CA SER A 340 14.75 -3.05 -13.94
C SER A 340 15.22 -1.60 -14.11
N LYS A 341 15.99 -1.34 -15.17
CA LYS A 341 16.27 0.01 -15.67
C LYS A 341 15.26 0.50 -16.72
N THR A 342 14.31 -0.33 -17.09
CA THR A 342 13.28 0.03 -18.05
C THR A 342 11.95 0.14 -17.33
N GLY A 343 11.39 1.35 -17.30
CA GLY A 343 10.05 1.58 -16.75
C GLY A 343 9.00 0.84 -17.56
N ALA A 344 8.10 0.14 -16.88
CA ALA A 344 6.92 -0.46 -17.47
C ALA A 344 5.76 -0.29 -16.50
N GLN A 345 4.57 -0.01 -17.04
CA GLN A 345 3.36 0.01 -16.24
C GLN A 345 3.06 -1.41 -15.74
N THR A 346 2.81 -1.51 -14.44
CA THR A 346 2.47 -2.77 -13.78
C THR A 346 0.96 -2.92 -13.72
N GLU A 347 0.44 -4.02 -14.24
CA GLU A 347 -0.98 -4.34 -14.19
C GLU A 347 -1.48 -4.44 -12.74
N ALA A 348 -2.61 -3.80 -12.42
CA ALA A 348 -3.26 -3.91 -11.11
C ALA A 348 -3.57 -5.36 -10.72
N ALA A 349 -3.79 -6.23 -11.72
CA ALA A 349 -3.99 -7.67 -11.53
C ALA A 349 -2.82 -8.38 -10.83
N LYS A 350 -1.57 -7.87 -10.94
CA LYS A 350 -0.41 -8.44 -10.22
C LYS A 350 -0.50 -8.19 -8.71
N LEU A 351 -0.93 -6.99 -8.30
CA LEU A 351 -1.19 -6.70 -6.88
C LEU A 351 -2.29 -7.60 -6.33
N ASP A 352 -3.40 -7.69 -7.04
CA ASP A 352 -4.51 -8.58 -6.70
C ASP A 352 -4.07 -10.05 -6.59
N TYR A 353 -3.19 -10.49 -7.49
CA TYR A 353 -2.61 -11.83 -7.45
C TYR A 353 -1.75 -12.01 -6.20
N ALA A 354 -0.86 -11.08 -5.88
CA ALA A 354 -0.01 -11.14 -4.70
C ALA A 354 -0.84 -11.22 -3.40
N ILE A 355 -1.90 -10.39 -3.29
CA ILE A 355 -2.83 -10.41 -2.16
C ILE A 355 -3.50 -11.79 -2.04
N ARG A 356 -4.02 -12.33 -3.15
CA ARG A 356 -4.67 -13.65 -3.14
C ARG A 356 -3.71 -14.77 -2.76
N GLN A 357 -2.45 -14.74 -3.23
CA GLN A 357 -1.44 -15.75 -2.89
C GLN A 357 -1.19 -15.80 -1.38
N VAL A 358 -0.99 -14.65 -0.74
CA VAL A 358 -0.76 -14.58 0.70
C VAL A 358 -2.00 -15.02 1.48
N LEU A 359 -3.16 -14.45 1.17
CA LEU A 359 -4.39 -14.71 1.92
C LEU A 359 -4.92 -16.14 1.72
N ASN A 360 -4.65 -16.78 0.58
CA ASN A 360 -5.05 -18.18 0.38
C ASN A 360 -4.35 -19.14 1.35
N GLN A 361 -3.16 -18.78 1.83
CA GLN A 361 -2.37 -19.57 2.76
C GLN A 361 -2.66 -19.26 4.23
N SER A 362 -3.18 -18.06 4.53
CA SER A 362 -3.29 -17.56 5.91
C SER A 362 -4.72 -17.30 6.38
N ALA A 363 -5.66 -16.99 5.48
CA ALA A 363 -7.01 -16.55 5.87
C ALA A 363 -7.93 -17.74 6.19
N PRO A 364 -8.53 -17.79 7.40
CA PRO A 364 -9.59 -18.73 7.71
C PRO A 364 -10.81 -18.49 6.83
N ARG A 365 -11.50 -19.58 6.49
CA ARG A 365 -12.72 -19.57 5.66
C ARG A 365 -13.95 -19.56 6.54
N VAL A 366 -14.91 -18.68 6.20
CA VAL A 366 -16.22 -18.58 6.85
C VAL A 366 -17.31 -18.42 5.79
N MET A 367 -18.53 -18.80 6.13
CA MET A 367 -19.67 -18.59 5.26
C MET A 367 -20.31 -17.22 5.52
N ALA A 368 -20.54 -16.48 4.45
CA ALA A 368 -21.26 -15.19 4.45
C ALA A 368 -22.22 -15.15 3.26
N VAL A 369 -23.36 -14.53 3.45
CA VAL A 369 -24.40 -14.31 2.45
C VAL A 369 -24.60 -12.80 2.32
N LEU A 370 -24.20 -12.22 1.20
CA LEU A 370 -24.20 -10.78 0.99
C LEU A 370 -25.58 -10.26 0.62
N ASP A 371 -26.25 -10.92 -0.32
CA ASP A 371 -27.62 -10.63 -0.75
C ASP A 371 -28.55 -11.80 -0.35
N PRO A 372 -29.08 -11.78 0.89
CA PRO A 372 -29.77 -12.92 1.46
C PRO A 372 -31.20 -13.09 0.92
N ILE A 373 -31.55 -14.33 0.55
CA ILE A 373 -32.92 -14.80 0.46
C ILE A 373 -33.16 -15.91 1.49
N LYS A 374 -34.38 -15.93 2.05
CA LYS A 374 -34.73 -16.91 3.07
C LYS A 374 -35.12 -18.25 2.44
N VAL A 375 -34.58 -19.34 3.02
CA VAL A 375 -35.00 -20.72 2.73
C VAL A 375 -35.60 -21.30 3.98
N VAL A 376 -36.79 -21.88 3.86
CA VAL A 376 -37.50 -22.63 4.93
C VAL A 376 -37.47 -24.10 4.61
N ILE A 377 -36.92 -24.92 5.52
CA ILE A 377 -36.79 -26.36 5.33
C ILE A 377 -38.00 -27.03 6.01
N THR A 378 -39.04 -27.28 5.23
CA THR A 378 -40.39 -27.63 5.70
C THR A 378 -40.48 -28.98 6.44
N ASN A 379 -39.57 -29.89 6.21
CA ASN A 379 -39.51 -31.19 6.88
C ASN A 379 -38.41 -31.28 7.94
N TYR A 380 -37.78 -30.15 8.34
CA TYR A 380 -36.85 -30.08 9.46
C TYR A 380 -37.64 -29.89 10.77
N PRO A 381 -37.24 -30.56 11.89
CA PRO A 381 -37.96 -30.41 13.16
C PRO A 381 -37.91 -28.95 13.66
N SER A 382 -39.08 -28.36 13.86
CA SER A 382 -39.20 -26.98 14.29
C SER A 382 -38.50 -26.72 15.63
N GLY A 383 -37.77 -25.60 15.72
CA GLY A 383 -37.00 -25.21 16.91
C GLY A 383 -35.75 -26.05 17.18
N LYS A 384 -35.45 -27.05 16.36
CA LYS A 384 -34.19 -27.80 16.46
C LYS A 384 -33.04 -27.03 15.87
N ALA A 385 -31.90 -26.96 16.59
CA ALA A 385 -30.62 -26.56 16.05
C ALA A 385 -29.66 -27.75 16.04
N GLU A 386 -28.87 -27.87 14.99
CA GLU A 386 -27.76 -28.82 14.89
C GLU A 386 -26.46 -28.05 14.65
N GLU A 387 -25.37 -28.61 15.13
CA GLU A 387 -24.04 -28.08 14.93
C GLU A 387 -23.26 -28.92 13.90
N PHE A 388 -22.63 -28.25 12.97
CA PHE A 388 -21.71 -28.83 12.01
C PHE A 388 -20.31 -28.30 12.25
N GLU A 389 -19.34 -29.20 12.25
CA GLU A 389 -17.94 -28.83 12.26
C GLU A 389 -17.50 -28.51 10.82
N ALA A 390 -16.87 -27.36 10.65
CA ALA A 390 -16.36 -26.89 9.37
C ALA A 390 -14.89 -26.47 9.49
N PRO A 391 -13.99 -26.94 8.62
CA PRO A 391 -12.59 -26.55 8.68
C PRO A 391 -12.42 -25.08 8.30
N TYR A 392 -11.50 -24.38 8.99
CA TYR A 392 -11.08 -23.03 8.61
C TYR A 392 -10.21 -23.04 7.36
N TYR A 393 -9.40 -24.07 7.18
CA TYR A 393 -8.41 -24.14 6.10
C TYR A 393 -8.66 -25.34 5.18
N PRO A 394 -8.32 -25.26 3.90
CA PRO A 394 -8.37 -26.39 2.99
C PRO A 394 -7.20 -27.36 3.27
N HIS A 395 -7.32 -28.59 2.77
CA HIS A 395 -6.35 -29.65 3.04
C HIS A 395 -4.93 -29.40 2.49
N ASP A 396 -4.78 -28.50 1.54
CA ASP A 396 -3.49 -28.10 0.93
C ASP A 396 -2.80 -26.96 1.66
N VAL A 397 -3.40 -26.40 2.70
CA VAL A 397 -2.81 -25.38 3.57
C VAL A 397 -2.34 -26.04 4.87
N PRO A 398 -1.08 -25.83 5.30
CA PRO A 398 -0.52 -26.47 6.50
C PRO A 398 -0.95 -25.80 7.81
N LEU A 399 -2.17 -25.29 7.87
CA LEU A 399 -2.80 -24.71 9.06
C LEU A 399 -4.01 -25.57 9.45
N GLU A 400 -4.19 -25.75 10.75
CA GLU A 400 -5.29 -26.52 11.32
C GLU A 400 -6.25 -25.59 12.04
N GLY A 401 -7.49 -26.04 12.16
CA GLY A 401 -8.55 -25.36 12.89
C GLY A 401 -9.91 -25.62 12.28
N SER A 402 -10.92 -25.64 13.13
CA SER A 402 -12.31 -25.79 12.74
C SER A 402 -13.20 -24.87 13.57
N ARG A 403 -14.41 -24.69 13.09
CA ARG A 403 -15.45 -23.91 13.74
C ARG A 403 -16.76 -24.64 13.72
N THR A 404 -17.61 -24.31 14.67
CA THR A 404 -18.97 -24.82 14.75
C THR A 404 -19.91 -23.90 13.99
N VAL A 405 -20.67 -24.47 13.05
CA VAL A 405 -21.67 -23.76 12.26
C VAL A 405 -23.06 -24.28 12.65
N PRO A 406 -23.93 -23.46 13.28
CA PRO A 406 -25.26 -23.84 13.65
C PRO A 406 -26.20 -23.93 12.44
N PHE A 407 -27.02 -24.99 12.36
CA PHE A 407 -28.02 -25.21 11.33
C PHE A 407 -29.43 -25.24 11.95
N SER A 408 -30.39 -24.63 11.25
CA SER A 408 -31.77 -24.50 11.70
C SER A 408 -32.77 -24.74 10.57
N GLU A 409 -34.06 -24.78 10.89
CA GLU A 409 -35.18 -24.86 9.96
C GLU A 409 -35.17 -23.72 8.92
N GLU A 410 -34.77 -22.50 9.34
CA GLU A 410 -34.67 -21.34 8.49
C GLU A 410 -33.19 -20.99 8.28
N ILE A 411 -32.80 -20.76 7.01
CA ILE A 411 -31.47 -20.39 6.63
C ILE A 411 -31.50 -19.26 5.57
N TRP A 412 -30.43 -18.47 5.51
CA TRP A 412 -30.16 -17.54 4.44
C TRP A 412 -29.26 -18.19 3.38
N ILE A 413 -29.56 -17.99 2.10
CA ILE A 413 -28.68 -18.32 0.98
C ILE A 413 -28.46 -17.07 0.12
N GLU A 414 -27.40 -17.09 -0.69
CA GLU A 414 -27.14 -16.02 -1.66
C GLU A 414 -28.24 -15.99 -2.72
N ARG A 415 -28.82 -14.83 -3.02
CA ARG A 415 -29.86 -14.66 -4.04
C ARG A 415 -29.40 -15.19 -5.39
N ALA A 416 -28.12 -14.98 -5.75
CA ALA A 416 -27.53 -15.50 -6.99
C ALA A 416 -27.38 -17.03 -7.02
N ASP A 417 -27.62 -17.73 -5.90
CA ASP A 417 -27.63 -19.19 -5.82
C ASP A 417 -29.01 -19.81 -6.10
N PHE A 418 -30.02 -18.97 -6.35
CA PHE A 418 -31.37 -19.40 -6.74
C PHE A 418 -31.78 -18.77 -8.07
N SER A 419 -32.48 -19.53 -8.93
CA SER A 419 -33.09 -18.99 -10.16
C SER A 419 -34.31 -19.80 -10.57
N GLU A 420 -35.43 -19.13 -10.85
CA GLU A 420 -36.62 -19.75 -11.43
C GLU A 420 -36.46 -20.01 -12.92
N HIS A 421 -35.70 -19.15 -13.60
CA HIS A 421 -35.43 -19.22 -15.04
C HIS A 421 -33.93 -19.34 -15.30
N PRO A 422 -33.31 -20.48 -14.97
CA PRO A 422 -31.85 -20.63 -14.97
C PRO A 422 -31.26 -20.53 -16.38
N PRO A 423 -30.16 -19.79 -16.55
CA PRO A 423 -29.43 -19.80 -17.82
C PRO A 423 -28.77 -21.16 -18.04
N LYS A 424 -28.45 -21.47 -19.30
CA LYS A 424 -27.78 -22.73 -19.67
C LYS A 424 -26.49 -22.93 -18.82
N GLY A 425 -26.42 -24.09 -18.16
CA GLY A 425 -25.27 -24.44 -17.34
C GLY A 425 -25.34 -23.99 -15.88
N PHE A 426 -26.45 -23.39 -15.44
CA PHE A 426 -26.67 -23.05 -14.03
C PHE A 426 -26.69 -24.32 -13.17
N ARG A 427 -25.84 -24.39 -12.16
CA ARG A 427 -25.67 -25.56 -11.29
C ARG A 427 -25.93 -25.22 -9.83
N ARG A 428 -27.03 -24.53 -9.56
CA ARG A 428 -27.44 -24.10 -8.23
C ARG A 428 -28.92 -24.42 -8.02
N LEU A 429 -29.56 -23.87 -7.01
CA LEU A 429 -30.94 -24.19 -6.65
C LEU A 429 -31.92 -23.64 -7.70
N VAL A 430 -32.84 -24.50 -8.15
CA VAL A 430 -33.92 -24.17 -9.08
C VAL A 430 -35.21 -24.86 -8.61
N PRO A 431 -36.41 -24.43 -9.02
CA PRO A 431 -37.65 -25.13 -8.70
C PRO A 431 -37.58 -26.63 -9.07
N GLY A 432 -37.90 -27.51 -8.11
CA GLY A 432 -37.79 -28.97 -8.22
C GLY A 432 -36.37 -29.54 -8.23
N GLY A 433 -35.34 -28.68 -8.25
CA GLY A 433 -33.94 -29.09 -8.27
C GLY A 433 -33.32 -29.27 -6.89
N GLU A 434 -32.22 -30.03 -6.86
CA GLU A 434 -31.43 -30.26 -5.65
C GLU A 434 -30.12 -29.51 -5.64
N VAL A 435 -29.71 -29.04 -4.45
CA VAL A 435 -28.41 -28.44 -4.20
C VAL A 435 -27.85 -28.91 -2.86
N ARG A 436 -26.53 -28.95 -2.74
CA ARG A 436 -25.84 -29.26 -1.49
C ARG A 436 -25.59 -27.98 -0.68
N LEU A 437 -26.06 -27.94 0.55
CA LEU A 437 -25.63 -26.95 1.55
C LEU A 437 -24.24 -27.38 2.07
N ARG A 438 -23.30 -26.45 1.99
CA ARG A 438 -21.90 -26.72 2.38
C ARG A 438 -21.83 -27.23 3.82
N TYR A 439 -21.12 -28.33 4.05
CA TYR A 439 -20.98 -29.02 5.33
C TYR A 439 -22.28 -29.66 5.90
N ALA A 440 -23.46 -29.33 5.40
CA ALA A 440 -24.74 -29.74 5.98
C ALA A 440 -25.45 -30.82 5.14
N TYR A 441 -26.56 -30.51 4.51
CA TYR A 441 -27.46 -31.44 3.85
C TYR A 441 -27.64 -31.11 2.35
N VAL A 442 -28.21 -32.06 1.62
CA VAL A 442 -28.83 -31.80 0.32
C VAL A 442 -30.27 -31.37 0.55
N ILE A 443 -30.65 -30.25 -0.12
CA ILE A 443 -32.02 -29.72 -0.10
C ILE A 443 -32.58 -29.71 -1.54
N ARG A 444 -33.92 -29.81 -1.62
CA ARG A 444 -34.67 -29.68 -2.88
C ARG A 444 -35.68 -28.54 -2.74
N CYS A 445 -35.75 -27.66 -3.76
CA CYS A 445 -36.77 -26.63 -3.82
C CYS A 445 -38.14 -27.21 -4.18
N ASP A 446 -39.10 -27.07 -3.31
CA ASP A 446 -40.47 -27.57 -3.50
C ASP A 446 -41.45 -26.46 -3.89
N GLU A 447 -41.27 -25.24 -3.35
CA GLU A 447 -42.18 -24.10 -3.57
C GLU A 447 -41.41 -22.77 -3.47
N VAL A 448 -41.86 -21.75 -4.20
CA VAL A 448 -41.35 -20.36 -4.15
C VAL A 448 -42.47 -19.44 -3.73
N ILE A 449 -42.31 -18.72 -2.64
CA ILE A 449 -43.27 -17.73 -2.14
C ILE A 449 -42.84 -16.35 -2.57
N LYS A 450 -43.75 -15.60 -3.16
CA LYS A 450 -43.51 -14.25 -3.67
C LYS A 450 -44.47 -13.25 -3.02
N ASP A 451 -44.06 -11.98 -3.04
CA ASP A 451 -44.95 -10.87 -2.70
C ASP A 451 -45.83 -10.47 -3.89
N ASP A 452 -46.66 -9.44 -3.67
CA ASP A 452 -47.61 -8.91 -4.67
C ASP A 452 -46.88 -8.25 -5.87
N THR A 453 -45.58 -7.91 -5.75
CA THR A 453 -44.72 -7.34 -6.79
C THR A 453 -44.00 -8.39 -7.62
N GLY A 454 -44.05 -9.66 -7.16
CA GLY A 454 -43.39 -10.80 -7.78
C GLY A 454 -41.96 -11.05 -7.26
N ASP A 455 -41.55 -10.31 -6.24
CA ASP A 455 -40.24 -10.54 -5.58
C ASP A 455 -40.29 -11.74 -4.65
N ILE A 456 -39.19 -12.51 -4.60
CA ILE A 456 -39.09 -13.73 -3.80
C ILE A 456 -38.99 -13.36 -2.31
N LEU A 457 -39.99 -13.75 -1.53
CA LEU A 457 -39.99 -13.63 -0.07
C LEU A 457 -39.26 -14.77 0.61
N GLU A 458 -39.55 -16.02 0.21
CA GLU A 458 -38.90 -17.21 0.71
C GLU A 458 -38.95 -18.37 -0.29
N VAL A 459 -38.00 -19.29 -0.17
CA VAL A 459 -37.95 -20.55 -0.93
C VAL A 459 -38.19 -21.69 0.05
N ARG A 460 -39.23 -22.49 -0.19
CA ARG A 460 -39.54 -23.66 0.62
C ARG A 460 -38.87 -24.89 0.07
N CYS A 461 -38.12 -25.57 0.93
CA CYS A 461 -37.33 -26.73 0.57
C CYS A 461 -37.59 -27.91 1.48
N SER A 462 -37.37 -29.11 0.99
CA SER A 462 -37.20 -30.32 1.81
C SER A 462 -35.74 -30.72 1.87
N TYR A 463 -35.28 -31.27 3.02
CA TYR A 463 -33.93 -31.81 3.14
C TYR A 463 -33.93 -33.35 3.16
N ASP A 464 -32.84 -33.95 2.67
CA ASP A 464 -32.60 -35.40 2.81
C ASP A 464 -31.71 -35.66 4.03
N SER A 465 -32.32 -36.17 5.13
CA SER A 465 -31.64 -36.42 6.41
C SER A 465 -30.47 -37.42 6.31
N ARG A 466 -30.43 -38.25 5.24
CA ARG A 466 -29.36 -39.24 5.00
C ARG A 466 -28.09 -38.60 4.39
N THR A 467 -28.16 -37.32 4.04
CA THR A 467 -27.05 -36.60 3.38
C THR A 467 -26.26 -35.70 4.31
N ARG A 468 -26.27 -35.98 5.63
CA ARG A 468 -25.51 -35.24 6.63
C ARG A 468 -24.03 -35.20 6.26
N GLY A 469 -23.42 -33.98 6.23
CA GLY A 469 -22.09 -33.77 5.71
C GLY A 469 -22.01 -33.61 4.19
N GLY A 470 -23.18 -33.63 3.50
CA GLY A 470 -23.28 -33.31 2.07
C GLY A 470 -23.08 -34.51 1.11
N SER A 471 -22.81 -35.70 1.57
CA SER A 471 -22.65 -36.87 0.72
C SER A 471 -23.99 -37.55 0.44
N THR A 472 -24.23 -38.01 -0.80
CA THR A 472 -25.42 -38.80 -1.17
C THR A 472 -25.09 -40.29 -1.11
N SER A 473 -25.82 -41.04 -0.29
CA SER A 473 -25.60 -42.49 -0.13
C SER A 473 -25.98 -43.32 -1.36
N ASP A 474 -26.83 -42.78 -2.22
CA ASP A 474 -27.31 -43.38 -3.46
C ASP A 474 -26.49 -42.99 -4.70
N GLY A 475 -25.45 -42.16 -4.53
CA GLY A 475 -24.56 -41.72 -5.62
C GLY A 475 -25.20 -40.79 -6.65
N ARG A 476 -26.43 -40.27 -6.38
CA ARG A 476 -27.08 -39.31 -7.29
C ARG A 476 -26.28 -38.02 -7.42
N LYS A 477 -26.30 -37.43 -8.62
CA LYS A 477 -25.64 -36.15 -8.88
C LYS A 477 -26.50 -35.00 -8.37
N VAL A 478 -25.93 -34.20 -7.48
CA VAL A 478 -26.52 -32.95 -6.99
C VAL A 478 -25.97 -31.76 -7.79
N GLY A 479 -26.79 -30.74 -8.00
CA GLY A 479 -26.48 -29.61 -8.89
C GLY A 479 -25.16 -28.90 -8.55
N GLY A 480 -24.97 -28.45 -7.34
CA GLY A 480 -23.77 -27.76 -6.89
C GLY A 480 -23.72 -27.68 -5.37
N THR A 481 -22.74 -26.96 -4.86
CA THR A 481 -22.63 -26.67 -3.42
C THR A 481 -22.77 -25.15 -3.24
N ILE A 482 -23.66 -24.74 -2.33
CA ILE A 482 -23.90 -23.34 -1.97
C ILE A 482 -23.58 -23.09 -0.49
N GLN A 483 -23.24 -21.85 -0.16
CA GLN A 483 -23.11 -21.38 1.22
C GLN A 483 -24.45 -21.01 1.81
N TRP A 484 -24.52 -20.96 3.12
CA TRP A 484 -25.75 -20.66 3.86
C TRP A 484 -25.39 -20.14 5.26
N VAL A 485 -26.34 -19.44 5.89
CA VAL A 485 -26.24 -18.96 7.27
C VAL A 485 -27.56 -19.20 7.97
N SER A 486 -27.55 -19.76 9.19
CA SER A 486 -28.74 -19.94 10.00
C SER A 486 -29.43 -18.61 10.31
N VAL A 487 -30.76 -18.53 10.13
CA VAL A 487 -31.52 -17.30 10.42
C VAL A 487 -31.43 -16.91 11.90
N PRO A 488 -31.71 -17.79 12.88
CA PRO A 488 -31.69 -17.43 14.30
C PRO A 488 -30.28 -17.22 14.88
N HIS A 489 -29.21 -17.70 14.23
CA HIS A 489 -27.85 -17.66 14.77
C HIS A 489 -26.92 -16.76 13.99
N GLY A 490 -27.25 -16.43 12.75
CA GLY A 490 -26.42 -15.58 11.91
C GLY A 490 -26.36 -14.13 12.42
N VAL A 491 -25.20 -13.51 12.24
CA VAL A 491 -25.00 -12.11 12.62
C VAL A 491 -25.12 -11.21 11.40
N THR A 492 -25.64 -10.00 11.62
CA THR A 492 -25.75 -9.00 10.54
C THR A 492 -24.51 -8.13 10.52
N ALA A 493 -23.98 -7.88 9.33
CA ALA A 493 -22.80 -7.04 9.13
C ALA A 493 -23.00 -6.07 7.96
N GLU A 494 -22.27 -4.96 8.02
CA GLU A 494 -22.01 -4.10 6.86
C GLU A 494 -20.82 -4.65 6.09
N VAL A 495 -20.96 -4.76 4.78
CA VAL A 495 -19.86 -5.13 3.89
C VAL A 495 -19.61 -4.03 2.88
N ARG A 496 -18.35 -3.63 2.73
CA ARG A 496 -17.90 -2.62 1.79
C ARG A 496 -17.12 -3.28 0.66
N LEU A 497 -17.64 -3.12 -0.55
CA LEU A 497 -16.99 -3.60 -1.77
C LEU A 497 -16.32 -2.42 -2.46
N PHE A 498 -15.00 -2.49 -2.58
CA PHE A 498 -14.21 -1.46 -3.25
C PHE A 498 -13.88 -1.86 -4.67
N ASP A 499 -13.95 -0.89 -5.57
CA ASP A 499 -13.45 -0.96 -6.93
C ASP A 499 -12.45 0.18 -7.17
N HIS A 500 -11.86 0.27 -8.37
CA HIS A 500 -10.96 1.36 -8.72
C HIS A 500 -11.65 2.72 -8.59
N LEU A 501 -10.95 3.68 -7.99
CA LEU A 501 -11.49 5.03 -7.78
C LEU A 501 -11.69 5.77 -9.10
N PHE A 502 -10.89 5.46 -10.14
CA PHE A 502 -10.96 6.08 -11.45
C PHE A 502 -11.45 5.11 -12.51
N LEU A 503 -12.18 5.62 -13.54
CA LEU A 503 -12.76 4.84 -14.62
C LEU A 503 -11.75 4.41 -15.68
N ASP A 504 -10.68 5.15 -15.83
CA ASP A 504 -9.60 4.98 -16.79
C ASP A 504 -8.24 5.11 -16.11
N GLU A 505 -7.15 5.16 -16.91
CA GLU A 505 -5.78 5.29 -16.41
C GLU A 505 -5.54 6.58 -15.59
N GLY A 506 -6.60 7.35 -15.35
CA GLY A 506 -6.59 8.59 -14.59
C GLY A 506 -6.09 9.79 -15.42
N PRO A 507 -6.07 11.00 -14.83
CA PRO A 507 -5.80 12.24 -15.53
C PRO A 507 -4.33 12.47 -15.93
N ASP A 508 -3.51 11.42 -16.04
CA ASP A 508 -2.12 11.50 -16.54
C ASP A 508 -2.06 11.53 -18.08
N GLY A 509 -3.18 11.19 -18.75
CA GLY A 509 -3.37 11.45 -20.18
C GLY A 509 -3.57 12.94 -20.46
N GLN A 510 -3.23 13.37 -21.68
CA GLN A 510 -3.27 14.77 -22.15
C GLN A 510 -4.67 15.43 -22.14
N ASP A 511 -5.69 14.77 -21.61
CA ASP A 511 -7.05 15.31 -21.53
C ASP A 511 -7.25 16.14 -20.26
N SER A 512 -7.48 17.44 -20.49
CA SER A 512 -7.64 18.50 -19.51
C SER A 512 -9.00 18.53 -18.79
N GLY A 513 -9.63 17.36 -18.55
CA GLY A 513 -10.82 17.26 -17.72
C GLY A 513 -10.54 17.52 -16.24
N ALA A 514 -11.51 18.02 -15.49
CA ALA A 514 -11.39 18.09 -14.04
C ALA A 514 -11.25 16.66 -13.48
N ILE A 515 -10.35 16.44 -12.51
CA ILE A 515 -10.09 15.11 -11.91
C ILE A 515 -11.40 14.42 -11.46
N GLY A 516 -12.42 15.20 -11.11
CA GLY A 516 -13.77 14.71 -10.74
C GLY A 516 -14.51 13.98 -11.85
N ASP A 517 -14.24 14.30 -13.11
CA ASP A 517 -14.92 13.70 -14.27
C ASP A 517 -14.49 12.23 -14.51
N HIS A 518 -13.33 11.85 -13.98
CA HIS A 518 -12.75 10.51 -14.09
C HIS A 518 -13.11 9.60 -12.91
N ILE A 519 -13.86 10.09 -11.91
CA ILE A 519 -14.20 9.30 -10.72
C ILE A 519 -15.22 8.22 -11.08
N ASN A 520 -14.94 6.98 -10.67
CA ASN A 520 -15.85 5.88 -10.75
C ASN A 520 -16.94 6.01 -9.66
N PRO A 521 -18.21 6.31 -10.00
CA PRO A 521 -19.28 6.44 -9.03
C PRO A 521 -19.56 5.11 -8.28
N ASP A 522 -19.23 3.98 -8.89
CA ASP A 522 -19.41 2.64 -8.34
C ASP A 522 -18.17 2.13 -7.60
N SER A 523 -17.19 3.02 -7.31
CA SER A 523 -15.94 2.65 -6.62
C SER A 523 -16.14 2.16 -5.18
N LEU A 524 -17.31 2.39 -4.59
CA LEU A 524 -17.72 1.89 -3.28
C LEU A 524 -19.20 1.45 -3.31
N THR A 525 -19.41 0.15 -3.01
CA THR A 525 -20.76 -0.39 -2.75
C THR A 525 -20.84 -0.82 -1.29
N ILE A 526 -21.86 -0.33 -0.57
CA ILE A 526 -22.11 -0.68 0.85
C ILE A 526 -23.32 -1.60 0.91
N ILE A 527 -23.16 -2.76 1.53
CA ILE A 527 -24.21 -3.77 1.74
C ILE A 527 -24.43 -3.89 3.25
N THR A 528 -25.62 -3.56 3.73
CA THR A 528 -25.96 -3.57 5.16
C THR A 528 -26.76 -4.80 5.59
N SER A 529 -27.18 -5.63 4.64
CA SER A 529 -28.02 -6.83 4.85
C SER A 529 -27.24 -8.14 4.99
N THR A 530 -25.91 -8.10 4.90
CA THR A 530 -25.07 -9.30 4.91
C THR A 530 -25.29 -10.13 6.16
N LYS A 531 -25.41 -11.46 5.98
CA LYS A 531 -25.51 -12.45 7.07
C LYS A 531 -24.25 -13.29 7.10
N ILE A 532 -23.61 -13.38 8.26
CA ILE A 532 -22.35 -14.10 8.47
C ILE A 532 -22.57 -15.16 9.57
N GLU A 533 -21.88 -16.27 9.49
CA GLU A 533 -21.89 -17.29 10.55
C GLU A 533 -21.33 -16.70 11.87
N PRO A 534 -21.82 -17.16 13.03
CA PRO A 534 -21.50 -16.52 14.32
C PRO A 534 -20.06 -16.74 14.80
N SER A 535 -19.29 -17.63 14.17
CA SER A 535 -17.89 -17.91 14.55
C SER A 535 -17.01 -16.64 14.52
N VAL A 536 -17.31 -15.69 13.65
CA VAL A 536 -16.56 -14.43 13.54
C VAL A 536 -16.60 -13.56 14.81
N LEU A 537 -17.53 -13.81 15.73
CA LEU A 537 -17.63 -13.07 16.99
C LEU A 537 -16.59 -13.53 18.04
N ALA A 538 -16.10 -14.77 17.91
CA ALA A 538 -15.12 -15.35 18.82
C ALA A 538 -13.68 -15.16 18.38
N ASP A 539 -13.47 -14.75 17.14
CA ASP A 539 -12.14 -14.55 16.55
C ASP A 539 -11.57 -13.18 16.92
N GLN A 540 -10.26 -13.02 16.73
CA GLN A 540 -9.57 -11.75 16.94
C GLN A 540 -10.05 -10.70 15.92
N GLU A 541 -10.17 -9.44 16.32
CA GLU A 541 -10.68 -8.37 15.47
C GLU A 541 -9.82 -8.11 14.22
N ASP A 542 -8.53 -8.45 14.26
CA ASP A 542 -7.61 -8.31 13.11
C ASP A 542 -7.58 -9.52 12.18
N THR A 543 -8.46 -10.50 12.37
CA THR A 543 -8.56 -11.69 11.51
C THR A 543 -9.04 -11.32 10.11
N ARG A 544 -8.27 -11.71 9.10
CA ARG A 544 -8.64 -11.62 7.69
C ARG A 544 -9.31 -12.90 7.27
N TYR A 545 -10.52 -12.82 6.72
CA TYR A 545 -11.32 -13.98 6.33
C TYR A 545 -11.37 -14.17 4.82
N GLN A 546 -11.48 -15.43 4.39
CA GLN A 546 -12.09 -15.73 3.11
C GLN A 546 -13.59 -15.95 3.32
N PHE A 547 -14.45 -15.03 2.87
CA PHE A 547 -15.88 -15.33 2.73
C PHE A 547 -16.01 -16.27 1.53
N GLU A 548 -16.36 -17.52 1.84
CA GLU A 548 -16.34 -18.63 0.89
C GLU A 548 -17.04 -18.26 -0.43
N ARG A 549 -16.41 -18.56 -1.56
CA ARG A 549 -16.89 -18.26 -2.92
C ARG A 549 -16.99 -16.77 -3.28
N THR A 550 -16.75 -15.84 -2.35
CA THR A 550 -16.96 -14.39 -2.55
C THR A 550 -15.66 -13.62 -2.68
N GLY A 551 -14.79 -13.66 -1.69
CA GLY A 551 -13.56 -12.88 -1.67
C GLY A 551 -12.86 -12.96 -0.33
N TYR A 552 -11.86 -12.10 -0.16
CA TYR A 552 -11.18 -11.91 1.11
C TYR A 552 -11.62 -10.60 1.75
N PHE A 553 -11.86 -10.65 3.06
CA PHE A 553 -12.45 -9.58 3.83
C PHE A 553 -11.72 -9.39 5.15
N TRP A 554 -11.73 -8.15 5.62
CA TRP A 554 -11.17 -7.79 6.91
C TRP A 554 -12.08 -6.80 7.63
N ARG A 555 -12.19 -6.94 8.94
CA ARG A 555 -12.98 -6.04 9.77
C ARG A 555 -12.31 -4.66 9.76
N ASP A 556 -13.09 -3.60 9.43
CA ASP A 556 -12.55 -2.24 9.37
C ASP A 556 -12.09 -1.81 10.78
N PRO A 557 -10.81 -1.43 10.95
CA PRO A 557 -10.27 -1.12 12.28
C PRO A 557 -10.81 0.18 12.87
N ILE A 558 -11.41 1.03 12.04
CA ILE A 558 -11.94 2.35 12.45
C ILE A 558 -13.46 2.28 12.64
N ASP A 559 -14.17 1.73 11.66
CA ASP A 559 -15.63 1.72 11.63
C ASP A 559 -16.25 0.44 12.19
N GLY A 560 -15.44 -0.60 12.42
CA GLY A 560 -15.89 -1.92 12.86
C GLY A 560 -15.62 -2.34 14.32
N PRO A 561 -15.03 -1.52 15.22
CA PRO A 561 -14.74 -1.95 16.58
C PRO A 561 -15.99 -2.21 17.42
N GLY A 562 -15.85 -3.09 18.42
CA GLY A 562 -16.92 -3.44 19.36
C GLY A 562 -18.05 -4.24 18.71
N ASP A 563 -19.29 -3.89 18.97
CA ASP A 563 -20.48 -4.61 18.47
C ASP A 563 -20.79 -4.33 16.98
N ARG A 564 -20.08 -3.42 16.36
CA ARG A 564 -20.26 -3.04 14.98
C ARG A 564 -19.43 -3.94 14.07
N LEU A 565 -20.08 -4.71 13.22
CA LEU A 565 -19.44 -5.58 12.25
C LEU A 565 -19.41 -4.89 10.88
N VAL A 566 -18.27 -4.26 10.55
CA VAL A 566 -18.03 -3.66 9.24
C VAL A 566 -16.85 -4.37 8.59
N PHE A 567 -17.05 -4.96 7.42
CA PHE A 567 -16.01 -5.70 6.71
C PHE A 567 -15.66 -5.02 5.38
N ASN A 568 -14.39 -4.74 5.19
CA ASN A 568 -13.82 -4.28 3.94
C ASN A 568 -13.44 -5.47 3.06
N ARG A 569 -13.87 -5.49 1.79
CA ARG A 569 -13.36 -6.45 0.83
C ARG A 569 -11.92 -6.08 0.46
N ILE A 570 -10.98 -6.97 0.76
CA ILE A 570 -9.57 -6.82 0.42
C ILE A 570 -9.39 -7.05 -1.09
N VAL A 571 -9.84 -8.22 -1.58
CA VAL A 571 -9.75 -8.61 -2.99
C VAL A 571 -10.81 -9.68 -3.31
N PRO A 572 -11.39 -9.71 -4.53
CA PRO A 572 -12.26 -10.80 -4.96
C PRO A 572 -11.46 -12.09 -5.21
N LEU A 573 -12.13 -13.27 -5.15
CA LEU A 573 -11.47 -14.56 -5.41
C LEU A 573 -10.97 -14.70 -6.86
N LYS A 574 -11.62 -14.03 -7.80
CA LYS A 574 -11.28 -14.06 -9.22
C LYS A 574 -11.16 -12.64 -9.72
N ASP A 575 -10.26 -12.43 -10.66
CA ASP A 575 -10.23 -11.20 -11.41
C ASP A 575 -11.57 -11.00 -12.15
N THR A 576 -12.25 -9.93 -11.80
CA THR A 576 -13.54 -9.53 -12.38
C THR A 576 -13.40 -8.36 -13.34
N TRP A 577 -12.24 -7.70 -13.37
CA TRP A 577 -12.00 -6.48 -14.14
C TRP A 577 -12.03 -6.73 -15.65
N GLY A 578 -11.35 -7.76 -16.14
CA GLY A 578 -11.35 -8.14 -17.56
C GLY A 578 -12.68 -8.64 -18.13
N LYS A 579 -13.76 -8.72 -17.32
CA LYS A 579 -15.07 -9.26 -17.70
C LYS A 579 -16.21 -8.26 -17.72
N ARG A 580 -15.96 -6.96 -17.60
CA ARG A 580 -16.99 -5.91 -17.58
C ARG A 580 -17.86 -5.80 -18.84
N GLY A 581 -17.56 -6.56 -19.90
CA GLY A 581 -18.42 -6.67 -21.09
C GLY A 581 -19.67 -7.56 -20.96
N THR A 582 -19.84 -8.28 -19.84
CA THR A 582 -20.96 -9.22 -19.63
C THR A 582 -21.46 -9.18 -18.17
N SER A 583 -21.84 -8.02 -17.66
CA SER A 583 -22.45 -7.89 -16.33
C SER A 583 -23.93 -8.28 -16.37
N LEU A 584 -24.34 -9.18 -15.47
CA LEU A 584 -25.74 -9.32 -15.06
C LEU A 584 -26.22 -7.96 -14.50
N PRO A 585 -27.45 -7.53 -14.79
CA PRO A 585 -27.97 -6.28 -14.23
C PRO A 585 -27.94 -6.38 -12.69
N PRO A 586 -27.59 -5.29 -11.99
CA PRO A 586 -27.66 -5.27 -10.54
C PRO A 586 -29.12 -5.44 -10.12
N THR A 587 -29.39 -6.47 -9.33
CA THR A 587 -30.62 -6.56 -8.55
C THR A 587 -30.64 -5.32 -7.66
N LYS A 588 -31.78 -4.61 -7.58
CA LYS A 588 -31.93 -3.42 -6.73
C LYS A 588 -31.69 -3.80 -5.27
N VAL A 589 -30.44 -3.72 -4.86
CA VAL A 589 -30.05 -3.61 -3.45
C VAL A 589 -30.18 -2.12 -3.14
N GLU A 590 -30.68 -1.76 -1.96
CA GLU A 590 -30.69 -0.35 -1.54
C GLU A 590 -29.25 0.17 -1.55
N ILE A 591 -28.89 0.81 -2.66
CA ILE A 591 -27.61 1.45 -2.86
C ILE A 591 -27.78 2.84 -2.27
N GLN A 592 -27.31 3.05 -1.04
CA GLN A 592 -27.05 4.41 -0.59
C GLN A 592 -25.82 4.91 -1.37
N THR A 593 -26.10 5.48 -2.54
CA THR A 593 -25.11 6.25 -3.29
C THR A 593 -24.91 7.58 -2.55
N SER A 594 -23.96 7.63 -1.63
CA SER A 594 -23.57 8.89 -1.00
C SER A 594 -22.65 9.66 -1.95
N LEU A 595 -23.18 10.21 -3.04
CA LEU A 595 -22.53 11.24 -3.86
C LEU A 595 -23.59 11.91 -4.75
N ARG A 596 -24.45 12.72 -4.15
CA ARG A 596 -24.96 13.92 -4.85
C ARG A 596 -24.07 15.08 -4.41
N VAL A 597 -23.14 15.44 -5.25
CA VAL A 597 -22.49 16.75 -5.16
C VAL A 597 -23.53 17.78 -5.61
N GLU A 598 -24.28 18.35 -4.67
CA GLU A 598 -24.94 19.62 -4.93
C GLU A 598 -23.86 20.70 -4.93
N ALA A 599 -23.66 21.29 -6.10
CA ALA A 599 -22.81 22.47 -6.26
C ALA A 599 -23.42 23.63 -5.46
N HIS A 600 -22.99 23.78 -4.22
CA HIS A 600 -23.25 24.97 -3.44
C HIS A 600 -22.17 26.00 -3.79
N SER A 601 -22.57 27.05 -4.49
CA SER A 601 -21.78 28.26 -4.69
C SER A 601 -21.37 28.82 -3.32
N ALA A 602 -20.06 28.83 -3.05
CA ALA A 602 -19.49 29.38 -1.83
C ALA A 602 -19.81 30.87 -1.69
N PRO A 603 -20.26 31.33 -0.50
CA PRO A 603 -20.35 32.75 -0.24
C PRO A 603 -18.95 33.34 -0.03
N LYS A 604 -18.70 34.47 -0.68
CA LYS A 604 -17.50 35.28 -0.49
C LYS A 604 -17.35 35.64 1.00
N ARG A 605 -16.29 35.20 1.64
CA ARG A 605 -15.92 35.65 2.99
C ARG A 605 -15.18 36.97 2.91
N GLU A 606 -15.74 37.98 3.56
CA GLU A 606 -15.07 39.22 3.90
C GLU A 606 -13.99 38.98 4.96
N ALA A 607 -12.87 39.69 4.81
CA ALA A 607 -11.76 39.64 5.74
C ALA A 607 -12.15 40.16 7.12
N SER A 608 -12.06 39.37 8.15
CA SER A 608 -12.17 39.79 9.55
C SER A 608 -10.96 39.33 10.36
N GLN A 609 -10.40 40.33 11.03
CA GLN A 609 -9.36 40.44 12.03
C GLN A 609 -8.95 39.17 12.80
N GLN A 610 -7.63 38.96 12.82
CA GLN A 610 -6.91 37.99 13.64
C GLN A 610 -7.12 38.26 15.13
N THR A 611 -7.66 37.28 15.83
CA THR A 611 -7.59 37.19 17.29
C THR A 611 -6.57 36.08 17.62
N ARG A 612 -5.52 36.43 18.39
CA ARG A 612 -4.51 35.50 18.89
C ARG A 612 -5.16 34.48 19.82
N ILE A 613 -4.96 33.18 19.56
CA ILE A 613 -5.30 32.05 20.44
C ILE A 613 -4.04 31.70 21.24
N PRO A 614 -4.16 31.49 22.59
CA PRO A 614 -3.03 31.03 23.39
C PRO A 614 -2.66 29.57 23.12
N PRO A 615 -1.43 29.11 23.44
CA PRO A 615 -0.99 27.75 23.16
C PRO A 615 -1.77 26.72 23.97
N ASP A 616 -2.17 25.66 23.29
CA ASP A 616 -3.01 24.58 23.81
C ASP A 616 -2.17 23.60 24.64
N GLU A 617 -2.48 23.48 25.94
CA GLU A 617 -1.89 22.51 26.87
C GLU A 617 -2.31 21.04 26.58
N GLN A 618 -3.16 20.79 25.59
CA GLN A 618 -3.62 19.44 25.22
C GLN A 618 -2.71 18.70 24.22
N ALA A 619 -1.67 19.34 23.71
CA ALA A 619 -0.71 18.68 22.80
C ALA A 619 0.09 17.57 23.52
N GLY A 620 0.45 17.77 24.78
CA GLY A 620 1.26 16.82 25.55
C GLY A 620 0.56 15.52 25.94
N GLU A 621 -0.78 15.52 26.08
CA GLU A 621 -1.54 14.30 26.39
C GLU A 621 -1.74 13.39 25.15
N ARG A 622 -1.86 13.98 23.96
CA ARG A 622 -1.99 13.22 22.70
C ARG A 622 -0.69 12.53 22.32
N ASP A 623 0.45 13.14 22.59
CA ASP A 623 1.77 12.53 22.35
C ASP A 623 2.02 11.35 23.30
N ALA A 624 1.58 11.42 24.55
CA ALA A 624 1.68 10.32 25.51
C ALA A 624 0.79 9.11 25.13
N GLU A 625 -0.38 9.36 24.55
CA GLU A 625 -1.28 8.31 24.08
C GLU A 625 -0.74 7.61 22.81
N ALA A 626 -0.10 8.35 21.91
CA ALA A 626 0.54 7.83 20.71
C ALA A 626 1.75 6.94 21.08
N VAL A 627 2.59 7.36 22.03
CA VAL A 627 3.71 6.56 22.54
C VAL A 627 3.24 5.29 23.25
N ALA A 628 2.20 5.38 24.08
CA ALA A 628 1.61 4.23 24.77
C ALA A 628 0.94 3.23 23.81
N ARG A 629 0.46 3.69 22.65
CA ARG A 629 -0.10 2.86 21.59
C ARG A 629 1.01 2.13 20.82
N MET A 630 2.13 2.81 20.58
CA MET A 630 3.31 2.23 19.92
C MET A 630 3.98 1.16 20.81
N GLU A 631 4.08 1.40 22.13
CA GLU A 631 4.60 0.41 23.08
C GLU A 631 3.69 -0.83 23.23
N ARG A 632 2.37 -0.69 23.08
CA ARG A 632 1.45 -1.83 23.00
C ARG A 632 1.68 -2.66 21.74
N TYR A 633 1.80 -2.00 20.59
CA TYR A 633 2.01 -2.66 19.29
C TYR A 633 3.34 -3.43 19.23
N THR A 634 4.41 -2.86 19.81
CA THR A 634 5.73 -3.52 19.90
C THR A 634 5.70 -4.74 20.82
N ARG A 635 4.92 -4.66 21.90
CA ARG A 635 4.75 -5.76 22.88
C ARG A 635 3.92 -6.92 22.32
N GLU A 636 2.92 -6.63 21.48
CA GLU A 636 2.05 -7.62 20.82
C GLU A 636 2.76 -8.35 19.68
N LEU A 637 3.76 -7.74 19.05
CA LEU A 637 4.58 -8.35 18.00
C LEU A 637 5.73 -9.21 18.55
N GLY A 638 5.92 -9.30 19.87
CA GLY A 638 6.96 -10.14 20.49
C GLY A 638 8.39 -9.71 20.19
N VAL A 639 8.61 -8.44 19.84
CA VAL A 639 9.92 -7.83 19.62
C VAL A 639 10.24 -7.01 20.87
N GLY A 640 10.83 -7.67 21.87
CA GLY A 640 11.30 -7.10 23.11
C GLY A 640 12.70 -7.62 23.44
#